data_c55b068759c53d1c8b9136a14581ca8e
#
_entry.id   c55b068759c53d1c8b9136a14581ca8e
#
_cell.length_a   1.000
_cell.length_b   1.000
_cell.length_c   1.000
_cell.angle_alpha   90.00
_cell.angle_beta   90.00
_cell.angle_gamma   90.00
#
_symmetry.space_group_name_H-M   'P 1'
#
loop_
_entity.id
_entity.type
_entity.pdbx_description
1 polymer ?
#
loop_
_entity_poly.entity_id
_entity_poly.type
_entity_poly.pdbx_seq_one_letter_code
_entity_poly.pdbx_strand_id
1 'polypeptide(L)'
;MRKQLILTSALLAVASPALGQTCTDLGIDPSCCAAVCAINASCCDVLWDSDCELLLAKVGCICTDVIDIKGTSTLVDTTAATRDISLAGICDPGPYGDDVIHNTVIYRWTAPATNVYVLSTCNIVNYDSRLAVMTGCDPTTTIACNDDVIGTCANFSSKLSFSADAGATYYFLVGGYAEADVGTGTLTIEPFQVELTLQGAHQYTVAAGGNDHWYAKYAVGPGATWEQLKTKAEELGGTLACANTANENRMIGSVHIATGSGARVAFGLFQDFADKNYFEPDGGWKWVDGGALAYGSWAANEPNDFGTIEHYGQFTAFYFGEFWNDNSNEAAWTHAIIEFTKAQPGFSTPSNDEPAGATPITLGVATTVSFVGATTSAQALACKDAMHYDRWYTFTPPSTGSYDLNACSNGFTAAIEILTASGQLVGCSGGQCTSSFLLTGNTTYLVRIGSAEGDRAGAPTIIFTPTPEIVSLDAISVNFVGGTYFDGADGGRCNETATTPAGAGAWGTLQWSNLVGANNAASDGYAAGGNGDASTNLKNGYGEGTGASVTFAVNNPWRIFSFPASDTDRMRRGYLDTNGFAQVEVVVNNVPYKRYTVVVYFGADGADRLGSVFANGSPEVFFRTDALPGSIFNPLVQATATDAATAVRSSYAVISGVTGSTCTISLKENGPNLGFNGFQIISEGSNCPADLDGDGSVNAADLSALLGSWGGPAGDVDGDGTTSASDLSALLGAWGVCE
;
A
#
# COMPACT_ATOMS: atom_id res chain seq x y z
N MET A 1 6.98 62.05 21.82
CA MET A 1 6.18 62.22 23.05
C MET A 1 6.36 60.97 23.86
N ARG A 2 7.06 61.07 24.95
CA ARG A 2 7.35 59.95 25.85
C ARG A 2 6.07 59.63 26.61
N LYS A 3 5.53 58.40 26.51
CA LYS A 3 4.55 57.88 27.47
C LYS A 3 5.32 57.19 28.59
N GLN A 4 5.23 57.80 29.76
CA GLN A 4 5.63 57.17 31.01
C GLN A 4 4.69 56.01 31.30
N LEU A 5 5.25 54.82 31.45
CA LEU A 5 4.61 53.66 32.04
C LEU A 5 4.54 53.92 33.57
N ILE A 6 3.33 54.04 34.08
CA ILE A 6 3.09 54.05 35.52
C ILE A 6 3.07 52.58 35.94
N LEU A 7 4.13 52.10 36.59
CA LEU A 7 4.10 50.87 37.37
C LEU A 7 3.20 51.13 38.59
N THR A 8 1.98 50.61 38.59
CA THR A 8 1.22 50.41 39.81
C THR A 8 1.78 49.19 40.51
N SER A 9 2.67 49.39 41.45
CA SER A 9 3.08 48.40 42.44
C SER A 9 1.85 48.06 43.29
N ALA A 10 1.22 46.92 43.02
CA ALA A 10 0.40 46.24 44.00
C ALA A 10 1.35 45.76 45.11
N LEU A 11 1.34 46.49 46.22
CA LEU A 11 1.93 45.98 47.44
C LEU A 11 1.07 44.80 47.89
N LEU A 12 1.50 43.57 47.59
CA LEU A 12 1.13 42.43 48.38
C LEU A 12 1.63 42.71 49.81
N ALA A 13 0.69 42.80 50.74
CA ALA A 13 1.04 42.78 52.16
C ALA A 13 1.54 41.36 52.49
N VAL A 14 2.80 41.09 52.30
CA VAL A 14 3.45 39.93 52.83
C VAL A 14 3.43 40.03 54.33
N ALA A 15 2.73 39.14 54.99
CA ALA A 15 2.85 39.00 56.44
C ALA A 15 4.33 38.81 56.77
N SER A 16 4.93 39.70 57.57
CA SER A 16 6.31 39.58 58.02
C SER A 16 6.56 38.18 58.54
N PRO A 17 7.54 37.45 58.05
CA PRO A 17 7.86 36.12 58.54
C PRO A 17 8.14 36.17 60.05
N ALA A 18 7.66 35.15 60.75
CA ALA A 18 7.96 34.98 62.18
C ALA A 18 9.49 34.82 62.34
N LEU A 19 10.10 35.46 63.30
CA LEU A 19 11.52 35.41 63.60
C LEU A 19 12.05 33.99 63.68
N GLY A 20 12.89 33.59 62.70
CA GLY A 20 13.59 32.30 62.69
C GLY A 20 13.19 31.32 61.60
N GLN A 21 12.43 31.68 60.57
CA GLN A 21 12.11 30.81 59.44
C GLN A 21 13.27 30.79 58.45
N THR A 22 13.68 29.58 58.06
CA THR A 22 14.67 29.35 57.01
C THR A 22 13.97 29.31 55.64
N CYS A 23 14.75 29.42 54.56
CA CYS A 23 14.26 29.32 53.19
C CYS A 23 13.36 28.09 52.94
N THR A 24 13.70 26.93 53.48
CA THR A 24 12.92 25.70 53.34
C THR A 24 11.66 25.69 54.20
N ASP A 25 11.63 26.40 55.32
CA ASP A 25 10.42 26.53 56.15
C ASP A 25 9.32 27.40 55.47
N LEU A 26 9.74 28.20 54.47
CA LEU A 26 8.88 29.05 53.66
C LEU A 26 8.33 28.35 52.41
N GLY A 27 8.58 27.05 52.24
CA GLY A 27 8.11 26.27 51.10
C GLY A 27 8.88 26.56 49.80
N ILE A 28 10.02 27.30 49.89
CA ILE A 28 10.87 27.54 48.74
C ILE A 28 11.72 26.30 48.42
N ASP A 29 11.80 25.97 47.14
CA ASP A 29 12.53 24.79 46.69
C ASP A 29 13.99 24.78 47.13
N PRO A 30 14.55 23.69 47.60
CA PRO A 30 15.94 23.60 48.08
C PRO A 30 16.99 24.09 47.08
N SER A 31 16.77 23.91 45.77
CA SER A 31 17.69 24.40 44.73
C SER A 31 17.67 25.92 44.62
N CYS A 32 16.51 26.52 44.74
CA CYS A 32 16.34 27.96 44.80
C CYS A 32 16.98 28.56 46.10
N CYS A 33 16.76 27.90 47.21
CA CYS A 33 17.41 28.24 48.46
C CYS A 33 18.94 28.20 48.31
N ALA A 34 19.47 27.12 47.74
CA ALA A 34 20.93 26.97 47.50
C ALA A 34 21.49 28.08 46.60
N ALA A 35 20.75 28.44 45.52
CA ALA A 35 21.15 29.52 44.61
C ALA A 35 21.20 30.91 45.29
N VAL A 36 20.18 31.22 46.11
CA VAL A 36 20.15 32.45 46.91
C VAL A 36 21.24 32.44 47.96
N CYS A 37 21.49 31.32 48.65
CA CYS A 37 22.52 31.11 49.66
C CYS A 37 23.93 31.30 49.08
N ALA A 38 24.16 30.86 47.86
CA ALA A 38 25.42 31.03 47.17
C ALA A 38 25.77 32.53 46.94
N ILE A 39 24.75 33.40 46.85
CA ILE A 39 24.91 34.85 46.71
C ILE A 39 24.95 35.53 48.07
N ASN A 40 24.09 35.11 49.02
CA ASN A 40 24.02 35.68 50.36
C ASN A 40 23.76 34.59 51.40
N ALA A 41 24.80 34.15 52.10
CA ALA A 41 24.74 33.09 53.09
C ALA A 41 23.81 33.39 54.27
N SER A 42 23.55 34.68 54.58
CA SER A 42 22.68 35.06 55.69
C SER A 42 21.23 34.66 55.44
N CYS A 43 20.80 34.52 54.16
CA CYS A 43 19.49 34.01 53.78
C CYS A 43 19.26 32.56 54.18
N CYS A 44 20.30 31.82 54.52
CA CYS A 44 20.24 30.40 54.88
C CYS A 44 20.47 30.12 56.36
N ASP A 45 21.31 30.90 56.99
CA ASP A 45 21.79 30.62 58.31
C ASP A 45 21.04 31.34 59.43
N VAL A 46 20.37 32.49 59.13
CA VAL A 46 19.88 33.36 60.18
C VAL A 46 18.43 33.82 59.99
N LEU A 47 18.04 34.33 58.86
CA LEU A 47 16.70 34.89 58.62
C LEU A 47 16.43 35.15 57.15
N TRP A 48 15.31 34.65 56.62
CA TRP A 48 14.80 35.00 55.31
C TRP A 48 14.13 36.37 55.36
N ASP A 49 14.66 37.37 54.71
CA ASP A 49 14.22 38.73 54.68
C ASP A 49 13.89 39.24 53.25
N SER A 50 13.53 40.50 53.13
CA SER A 50 13.21 41.14 51.85
C SER A 50 14.39 41.16 50.85
N ASP A 51 15.62 41.13 51.33
CA ASP A 51 16.81 41.06 50.47
C ASP A 51 16.97 39.67 49.89
N CYS A 52 16.60 38.63 50.64
CA CYS A 52 16.56 37.24 50.19
C CYS A 52 15.46 37.03 49.14
N GLU A 53 14.28 37.64 49.30
CA GLU A 53 13.21 37.61 48.30
C GLU A 53 13.63 38.34 47.00
N LEU A 54 14.35 39.46 47.10
CA LEU A 54 14.92 40.18 45.96
C LEU A 54 15.99 39.33 45.23
N LEU A 55 16.78 38.58 45.96
CA LEU A 55 17.74 37.64 45.39
C LEU A 55 17.07 36.45 44.74
N LEU A 56 16.01 35.93 45.32
CA LEU A 56 15.20 34.85 44.70
C LEU A 56 14.70 35.26 43.31
N ALA A 57 14.13 36.44 43.20
CA ALA A 57 13.70 37.02 41.91
C ALA A 57 14.86 37.21 40.93
N LYS A 58 16.04 37.60 41.45
CA LYS A 58 17.24 37.88 40.65
C LYS A 58 17.90 36.59 40.09
N VAL A 59 17.79 35.47 40.79
CA VAL A 59 18.31 34.17 40.34
C VAL A 59 17.33 33.47 39.40
N GLY A 60 16.17 34.09 39.06
CA GLY A 60 15.19 33.55 38.12
C GLY A 60 14.42 32.37 38.63
N CYS A 61 14.43 32.11 39.93
CA CYS A 61 13.79 30.97 40.56
C CYS A 61 12.26 31.19 40.69
N ILE A 62 11.48 30.33 40.03
CA ILE A 62 10.02 30.40 40.03
C ILE A 62 9.36 29.38 40.96
N CYS A 63 10.09 28.41 41.51
CA CYS A 63 9.54 27.29 42.30
C CYS A 63 9.26 27.69 43.74
N THR A 64 8.22 28.50 43.95
CA THR A 64 7.61 28.73 45.25
C THR A 64 6.25 28.00 45.27
N ASP A 65 5.81 27.52 46.44
CA ASP A 65 4.54 26.79 46.59
C ASP A 65 4.44 25.54 45.69
N VAL A 66 5.53 24.81 45.61
CA VAL A 66 5.65 23.61 44.76
C VAL A 66 4.90 22.43 45.39
N ILE A 67 4.11 21.74 44.61
CA ILE A 67 3.34 20.55 45.02
C ILE A 67 4.13 19.28 44.67
N ASP A 68 4.47 18.47 45.67
CA ASP A 68 5.15 17.18 45.44
C ASP A 68 4.19 16.12 44.89
N ILE A 69 4.52 15.55 43.75
CA ILE A 69 3.80 14.40 43.20
C ILE A 69 4.37 13.09 43.77
N LYS A 70 3.51 12.33 44.43
CA LYS A 70 3.83 11.02 44.99
C LYS A 70 3.04 9.95 44.21
N GLY A 71 3.64 9.43 43.16
CA GLY A 71 3.00 8.42 42.31
C GLY A 71 2.86 8.88 40.86
N THR A 72 1.82 8.35 40.18
CA THR A 72 1.62 8.58 38.73
C THR A 72 0.49 9.58 38.43
N SER A 73 -0.14 10.16 39.43
CA SER A 73 -1.18 11.17 39.24
C SER A 73 -1.32 12.11 40.45
N THR A 74 -1.82 13.33 40.18
CA THR A 74 -2.14 14.32 41.19
C THR A 74 -3.31 15.18 40.73
N LEU A 75 -4.01 15.82 41.70
CA LEU A 75 -5.07 16.77 41.39
C LEU A 75 -4.47 18.07 40.89
N VAL A 76 -5.17 18.68 39.92
CA VAL A 76 -4.88 20.03 39.41
C VAL A 76 -6.05 20.93 39.81
N ASP A 77 -5.72 22.09 40.34
CA ASP A 77 -6.69 23.19 40.58
C ASP A 77 -5.94 24.51 40.30
N THR A 78 -6.28 25.16 39.18
CA THR A 78 -5.74 26.45 38.78
C THR A 78 -6.67 27.61 39.09
N THR A 79 -7.86 27.35 39.70
CA THR A 79 -8.91 28.37 39.90
C THR A 79 -8.48 29.51 40.83
N ALA A 80 -7.55 29.28 41.72
CA ALA A 80 -6.97 30.29 42.62
C ALA A 80 -5.53 30.71 42.27
N ALA A 81 -4.97 30.10 41.21
CA ALA A 81 -3.63 30.46 40.76
C ALA A 81 -3.64 31.81 40.04
N THR A 82 -2.60 32.60 40.23
CA THR A 82 -2.47 33.95 39.63
C THR A 82 -1.07 34.15 39.01
N ARG A 83 -0.30 33.09 38.91
CA ARG A 83 1.08 33.17 38.40
C ARG A 83 1.08 32.91 36.90
N ASP A 84 1.65 33.85 36.16
CA ASP A 84 1.91 33.72 34.74
C ASP A 84 3.40 33.49 34.52
N ILE A 85 3.74 32.45 33.75
CA ILE A 85 5.13 32.10 33.47
C ILE A 85 5.35 32.13 31.97
N SER A 86 6.27 33.02 31.54
CA SER A 86 6.64 33.15 30.14
C SER A 86 7.72 32.13 29.80
N LEU A 87 7.52 31.42 28.69
CA LEU A 87 8.44 30.49 28.05
C LEU A 87 8.98 31.06 26.71
N ALA A 88 9.00 32.38 26.57
CA ALA A 88 9.36 33.06 25.33
C ALA A 88 10.70 32.61 24.75
N GLY A 89 10.67 32.16 23.49
CA GLY A 89 11.83 31.63 22.78
C GLY A 89 12.28 30.22 23.20
N ILE A 90 11.49 29.52 24.03
CA ILE A 90 11.73 28.15 24.48
C ILE A 90 10.68 27.21 23.92
N CYS A 91 9.42 27.61 24.00
CA CYS A 91 8.29 26.88 23.43
C CYS A 91 7.71 27.71 22.29
N ASP A 92 7.42 27.08 21.16
CA ASP A 92 6.75 27.73 20.04
C ASP A 92 5.23 27.70 20.28
N PRO A 93 4.58 28.86 20.49
CA PRO A 93 3.13 28.92 20.76
C PRO A 93 2.31 28.70 19.49
N GLY A 94 2.94 28.49 18.34
CA GLY A 94 2.27 28.48 17.04
C GLY A 94 1.76 29.88 16.64
N PRO A 95 0.98 29.99 15.55
CA PRO A 95 0.59 31.28 14.98
C PRO A 95 -0.48 32.05 15.78
N TYR A 96 -1.07 31.46 16.83
CA TYR A 96 -2.23 32.01 17.52
C TYR A 96 -2.07 32.21 19.04
N GLY A 97 -0.96 31.74 19.65
CA GLY A 97 -0.74 31.81 21.09
C GLY A 97 0.32 32.84 21.49
N ASP A 98 0.39 33.13 22.80
CA ASP A 98 1.53 33.75 23.44
C ASP A 98 2.41 32.67 24.11
N ASP A 99 3.62 33.05 24.54
CA ASP A 99 4.56 32.13 25.18
C ASP A 99 4.30 31.97 26.70
N VAL A 100 3.08 32.26 27.19
CA VAL A 100 2.78 32.31 28.60
C VAL A 100 1.89 31.15 29.03
N ILE A 101 2.25 30.47 30.10
CA ILE A 101 1.35 29.57 30.82
C ILE A 101 0.67 30.40 31.90
N HIS A 102 -0.63 30.66 31.73
CA HIS A 102 -1.43 31.47 32.65
C HIS A 102 -1.90 30.68 33.86
N ASN A 103 -2.07 31.37 35.01
CA ASN A 103 -2.59 30.75 36.24
C ASN A 103 -1.83 29.44 36.61
N THR A 104 -0.52 29.49 36.55
CA THR A 104 0.35 28.33 36.66
C THR A 104 0.44 27.78 38.08
N VAL A 105 0.25 26.48 38.22
CA VAL A 105 0.63 25.65 39.39
C VAL A 105 1.89 24.86 39.06
N ILE A 106 2.82 24.81 40.02
CA ILE A 106 4.10 24.13 39.84
C ILE A 106 4.11 22.84 40.64
N TYR A 107 4.44 21.75 39.94
CA TYR A 107 4.60 20.43 40.53
C TYR A 107 6.05 19.98 40.51
N ARG A 108 6.47 19.20 41.51
CA ARG A 108 7.76 18.56 41.57
C ARG A 108 7.60 17.05 41.57
N TRP A 109 8.40 16.39 40.76
CA TRP A 109 8.37 14.94 40.64
C TRP A 109 9.81 14.40 40.50
N THR A 110 10.08 13.25 41.17
CA THR A 110 11.35 12.54 41.01
C THR A 110 11.12 11.27 40.24
N ALA A 111 11.86 11.09 39.15
CA ALA A 111 11.71 9.94 38.28
C ALA A 111 12.11 8.62 38.99
N PRO A 112 11.23 7.62 39.03
CA PRO A 112 11.53 6.35 39.69
C PRO A 112 12.50 5.47 38.90
N ALA A 113 12.58 5.66 37.57
CA ALA A 113 13.47 4.95 36.66
C ALA A 113 13.83 5.84 35.46
N THR A 114 14.94 5.56 34.79
CA THR A 114 15.26 6.16 33.50
C THR A 114 14.28 5.63 32.46
N ASN A 115 13.48 6.52 31.87
CA ASN A 115 12.46 6.18 30.85
C ASN A 115 11.99 7.45 30.15
N VAL A 116 11.25 7.30 29.06
CA VAL A 116 10.38 8.33 28.52
C VAL A 116 9.05 8.30 29.29
N TYR A 117 8.60 9.45 29.75
CA TYR A 117 7.34 9.59 30.47
C TYR A 117 6.39 10.49 29.69
N VAL A 118 5.10 10.20 29.84
CA VAL A 118 4.02 11.00 29.31
C VAL A 118 3.42 11.82 30.46
N LEU A 119 3.48 13.13 30.34
CA LEU A 119 2.79 14.08 31.20
C LEU A 119 1.48 14.49 30.50
N SER A 120 0.33 14.37 31.16
CA SER A 120 -0.94 14.56 30.51
C SER A 120 -2.04 15.15 31.40
N THR A 121 -2.77 16.12 30.83
CA THR A 121 -4.07 16.60 31.29
C THR A 121 -5.20 16.20 30.30
N CYS A 122 -4.87 15.50 29.24
CA CYS A 122 -5.74 15.15 28.13
C CYS A 122 -7.02 14.41 28.57
N ASN A 123 -8.19 14.99 28.29
CA ASN A 123 -9.51 14.50 28.65
C ASN A 123 -9.80 14.39 30.17
N ILE A 124 -8.92 14.90 31.02
CA ILE A 124 -9.01 14.77 32.49
C ILE A 124 -8.94 16.10 33.24
N VAL A 125 -8.97 17.23 32.51
CA VAL A 125 -9.22 18.59 33.03
C VAL A 125 -10.40 19.22 32.31
N ASN A 126 -11.00 20.26 32.89
CA ASN A 126 -12.18 20.93 32.37
C ASN A 126 -11.90 22.30 31.73
N TYR A 127 -10.67 22.61 31.43
CA TYR A 127 -10.22 23.87 30.83
C TYR A 127 -9.13 23.63 29.76
N ASP A 128 -8.85 24.66 28.97
CA ASP A 128 -7.77 24.69 27.99
C ASP A 128 -6.43 24.80 28.71
N SER A 129 -5.64 23.71 28.70
CA SER A 129 -4.46 23.58 29.55
C SER A 129 -3.16 23.61 28.78
N ARG A 130 -2.15 24.26 29.32
CA ARG A 130 -0.76 24.22 28.88
C ARG A 130 0.12 23.48 29.86
N LEU A 131 1.09 22.74 29.32
CA LEU A 131 2.07 21.95 30.07
C LEU A 131 3.51 22.33 29.69
N ALA A 132 4.40 22.38 30.67
CA ALA A 132 5.84 22.39 30.42
C ALA A 132 6.59 21.53 31.47
N VAL A 133 7.75 21.03 31.07
CA VAL A 133 8.65 20.23 31.91
C VAL A 133 9.99 20.93 32.00
N MET A 134 10.48 21.15 33.21
CA MET A 134 11.77 21.75 33.51
C MET A 134 12.67 20.80 34.28
N THR A 135 14.00 20.90 34.07
CA THR A 135 15.02 20.18 34.86
C THR A 135 15.49 20.96 36.08
N GLY A 136 15.05 22.18 36.24
CA GLY A 136 15.35 23.07 37.35
C GLY A 136 14.26 24.09 37.57
N CYS A 137 14.41 24.95 38.54
CA CYS A 137 13.44 25.98 38.92
C CYS A 137 13.57 27.30 38.11
N ASP A 138 14.09 27.24 36.93
CA ASP A 138 14.26 28.33 35.98
C ASP A 138 13.57 27.96 34.65
N PRO A 139 12.70 28.84 34.11
CA PRO A 139 12.03 28.58 32.81
C PRO A 139 13.01 28.25 31.68
N THR A 140 14.25 28.76 31.71
CA THR A 140 15.29 28.44 30.73
C THR A 140 15.74 26.97 30.75
N THR A 141 15.37 26.21 31.78
CA THR A 141 15.64 24.77 31.91
C THR A 141 14.51 23.90 31.37
N THR A 142 13.58 24.49 30.63
CA THR A 142 12.47 23.76 30.01
C THR A 142 12.99 22.82 28.91
N ILE A 143 12.58 21.56 28.97
CA ILE A 143 12.97 20.48 28.05
C ILE A 143 11.83 20.00 27.18
N ALA A 144 10.59 20.28 27.57
CA ALA A 144 9.41 19.91 26.79
C ALA A 144 8.23 20.82 27.17
N CYS A 145 7.38 21.15 26.21
CA CYS A 145 6.12 21.86 26.42
C CYS A 145 5.09 21.47 25.36
N ASN A 146 3.83 21.65 25.70
CA ASN A 146 2.71 21.43 24.78
C ASN A 146 1.54 22.33 25.17
N ASP A 147 0.82 22.81 24.15
CA ASP A 147 -0.40 23.55 24.27
C ASP A 147 -1.58 22.62 24.04
N ASP A 148 -1.77 22.14 22.80
CA ASP A 148 -2.91 21.37 22.36
C ASP A 148 -2.53 19.98 21.81
N VAL A 149 -3.42 19.02 22.03
CA VAL A 149 -3.43 17.78 21.22
C VAL A 149 -4.68 17.75 20.36
N ILE A 150 -4.61 18.41 19.22
CA ILE A 150 -5.75 18.62 18.31
C ILE A 150 -6.36 17.28 17.87
N GLY A 151 -7.70 17.19 18.01
CA GLY A 151 -8.50 16.04 17.55
C GLY A 151 -8.49 14.81 18.46
N THR A 152 -7.69 14.82 19.54
CA THR A 152 -7.58 13.67 20.46
C THR A 152 -8.00 14.02 21.88
N CYS A 153 -7.65 15.22 22.34
CA CYS A 153 -7.96 15.68 23.70
C CYS A 153 -9.12 16.67 23.68
N ALA A 154 -10.12 16.47 24.57
CA ALA A 154 -11.22 17.41 24.76
C ALA A 154 -10.73 18.66 25.50
N ASN A 155 -11.48 19.78 25.35
CA ASN A 155 -11.19 21.07 25.97
C ASN A 155 -9.81 21.62 25.68
N PHE A 156 -9.22 21.28 24.52
CA PHE A 156 -7.85 21.69 24.15
C PHE A 156 -6.82 21.34 25.23
N SER A 157 -7.03 20.22 25.92
CA SER A 157 -6.11 19.80 26.99
C SER A 157 -4.84 19.18 26.44
N SER A 158 -3.74 19.30 27.20
CA SER A 158 -2.38 19.05 26.75
C SER A 158 -1.85 17.68 27.11
N LYS A 159 -0.91 17.17 26.29
CA LYS A 159 -0.15 15.95 26.53
C LYS A 159 1.22 16.05 25.88
N LEU A 160 2.28 15.73 26.61
CA LEU A 160 3.66 15.75 26.09
C LEU A 160 4.44 14.54 26.58
N SER A 161 5.54 14.22 25.91
CA SER A 161 6.50 13.22 26.33
C SER A 161 7.85 13.86 26.64
N PHE A 162 8.58 13.33 27.63
CA PHE A 162 9.92 13.79 27.97
C PHE A 162 10.77 12.64 28.51
N SER A 163 12.08 12.68 28.27
CA SER A 163 13.03 11.72 28.83
C SER A 163 13.39 12.09 30.26
N ALA A 164 13.41 11.12 31.16
CA ALA A 164 13.78 11.34 32.53
C ALA A 164 14.78 10.28 33.02
N ASP A 165 15.79 10.72 33.80
CA ASP A 165 16.79 9.84 34.41
C ASP A 165 16.37 9.42 35.83
N ALA A 166 16.64 8.17 36.19
CA ALA A 166 16.33 7.62 37.50
C ALA A 166 16.90 8.48 38.65
N GLY A 167 16.04 8.89 39.58
CA GLY A 167 16.40 9.72 40.72
C GLY A 167 16.55 11.22 40.42
N ALA A 168 16.48 11.65 39.16
CA ALA A 168 16.46 13.07 38.80
C ALA A 168 15.10 13.71 39.15
N THR A 169 15.14 14.98 39.50
CA THR A 169 13.95 15.76 39.84
C THR A 169 13.55 16.68 38.69
N TYR A 170 12.27 16.68 38.36
CA TYR A 170 11.68 17.49 37.32
C TYR A 170 10.57 18.38 37.90
N TYR A 171 10.35 19.54 37.28
CA TYR A 171 9.30 20.48 37.65
C TYR A 171 8.33 20.62 36.50
N PHE A 172 7.05 20.54 36.81
CA PHE A 172 5.99 20.66 35.81
C PHE A 172 5.22 21.95 36.02
N LEU A 173 5.11 22.72 34.96
CA LEU A 173 4.23 23.88 34.90
C LEU A 173 2.90 23.41 34.31
N VAL A 174 1.81 23.67 35.04
CA VAL A 174 0.45 23.34 34.61
C VAL A 174 -0.42 24.57 34.79
N GLY A 175 -0.96 25.08 33.71
CA GLY A 175 -1.81 26.28 33.72
C GLY A 175 -2.70 26.35 32.50
N GLY A 176 -3.27 27.51 32.23
CA GLY A 176 -4.17 27.76 31.11
C GLY A 176 -3.52 28.39 29.89
N TYR A 177 -4.20 28.28 28.74
CA TYR A 177 -3.86 28.98 27.50
C TYR A 177 -3.99 30.50 27.64
N ALA A 178 -5.04 30.97 28.30
CA ALA A 178 -5.30 32.38 28.54
C ALA A 178 -5.66 32.63 30.01
N GLU A 179 -5.69 33.91 30.45
CA GLU A 179 -6.04 34.32 31.81
C GLU A 179 -7.40 33.79 32.30
N ALA A 180 -8.35 33.55 31.37
CA ALA A 180 -9.66 33.00 31.66
C ALA A 180 -9.70 31.47 31.76
N ASP A 181 -8.66 30.80 31.29
CA ASP A 181 -8.60 29.35 31.26
C ASP A 181 -8.07 28.79 32.59
N VAL A 182 -9.03 28.64 33.50
CA VAL A 182 -8.78 28.09 34.83
C VAL A 182 -9.77 26.96 35.11
N GLY A 183 -9.34 25.99 35.89
CA GLY A 183 -10.23 24.87 36.20
C GLY A 183 -9.58 23.83 37.10
N THR A 184 -10.22 22.65 37.12
CA THR A 184 -9.82 21.53 37.94
C THR A 184 -9.71 20.26 37.12
N GLY A 185 -8.97 19.29 37.64
CA GLY A 185 -8.87 17.97 37.03
C GLY A 185 -7.71 17.15 37.61
N THR A 186 -7.09 16.37 36.76
CA THR A 186 -5.98 15.49 37.13
C THR A 186 -4.81 15.69 36.19
N LEU A 187 -3.60 15.64 36.71
CA LEU A 187 -2.34 15.50 35.97
C LEU A 187 -1.88 14.04 36.13
N THR A 188 -1.55 13.40 35.02
CA THR A 188 -0.98 12.04 35.05
C THR A 188 0.47 12.05 34.52
N ILE A 189 1.29 11.16 35.08
CA ILE A 189 2.69 10.93 34.68
C ILE A 189 2.86 9.43 34.57
N GLU A 190 2.95 8.91 33.37
CA GLU A 190 3.03 7.48 33.13
C GLU A 190 4.23 7.17 32.23
N PRO A 191 4.93 6.04 32.42
CA PRO A 191 5.93 5.60 31.48
C PRO A 191 5.28 5.47 30.09
N PHE A 192 5.95 5.99 29.06
CA PHE A 192 5.48 5.82 27.68
C PHE A 192 5.41 4.35 27.34
N GLN A 193 4.27 3.90 26.85
CA GLN A 193 4.07 2.52 26.45
C GLN A 193 4.07 2.43 24.93
N VAL A 194 4.98 1.67 24.38
CA VAL A 194 4.96 1.33 22.95
C VAL A 194 3.85 0.32 22.73
N GLU A 195 2.83 0.74 21.99
CA GLU A 195 1.75 -0.16 21.56
C GLU A 195 2.16 -0.84 20.26
N LEU A 196 2.13 -2.17 20.27
CA LEU A 196 2.42 -3.00 19.10
C LEU A 196 1.23 -3.92 18.80
N THR A 197 0.77 -3.91 17.54
CA THR A 197 -0.27 -4.81 17.05
C THR A 197 0.30 -5.72 15.98
N LEU A 198 0.34 -7.03 16.24
CA LEU A 198 0.84 -8.02 15.28
C LEU A 198 0.03 -7.99 13.99
N GLN A 199 0.72 -7.85 12.86
CA GLN A 199 0.15 -7.90 11.51
C GLN A 199 0.35 -9.27 10.85
N GLY A 200 1.44 -9.93 11.16
CA GLY A 200 1.77 -11.27 10.70
C GLY A 200 3.19 -11.66 11.08
N ALA A 201 3.45 -12.96 11.11
CA ALA A 201 4.76 -13.52 11.41
C ALA A 201 5.05 -14.70 10.49
N HIS A 202 6.31 -14.87 10.08
CA HIS A 202 6.76 -15.94 9.21
C HIS A 202 8.09 -16.51 9.69
N GLN A 203 8.24 -17.85 9.59
CA GLN A 203 9.48 -18.53 9.92
C GLN A 203 10.33 -18.72 8.67
N TYR A 204 11.56 -18.23 8.69
CA TYR A 204 12.53 -18.49 7.64
C TYR A 204 13.30 -19.77 7.95
N THR A 205 12.75 -20.90 7.53
CA THR A 205 13.28 -22.23 7.90
C THR A 205 14.62 -22.54 7.24
N VAL A 206 15.44 -23.35 7.89
CA VAL A 206 16.70 -23.89 7.30
C VAL A 206 16.42 -24.67 6.01
N ALA A 207 15.31 -25.39 5.93
CA ALA A 207 14.92 -26.13 4.72
C ALA A 207 14.67 -25.20 3.52
N ALA A 208 14.30 -23.95 3.76
CA ALA A 208 14.13 -22.91 2.73
C ALA A 208 15.40 -22.06 2.52
N GLY A 209 16.50 -22.39 3.17
CA GLY A 209 17.78 -21.67 3.10
C GLY A 209 17.94 -20.60 4.18
N GLY A 210 17.10 -20.59 5.20
CA GLY A 210 17.08 -19.63 6.27
C GLY A 210 17.84 -20.04 7.53
N ASN A 211 17.48 -19.39 8.65
CA ASN A 211 18.13 -19.48 9.95
C ASN A 211 17.20 -20.02 11.05
N ASP A 212 16.00 -20.50 10.70
CA ASP A 212 14.91 -20.91 11.60
C ASP A 212 14.33 -19.78 12.46
N HIS A 213 14.69 -18.53 12.24
CA HIS A 213 14.13 -17.40 12.95
C HIS A 213 12.75 -17.02 12.42
N TRP A 214 12.00 -16.32 13.26
CA TRP A 214 10.70 -15.77 12.95
C TRP A 214 10.81 -14.25 12.73
N TYR A 215 10.25 -13.77 11.65
CA TYR A 215 10.14 -12.34 11.34
C TYR A 215 8.69 -11.93 11.48
N ALA A 216 8.41 -11.03 12.42
CA ALA A 216 7.06 -10.58 12.75
C ALA A 216 6.94 -9.07 12.53
N LYS A 217 5.95 -8.67 11.73
CA LYS A 217 5.62 -7.27 11.54
C LYS A 217 4.55 -6.84 12.52
N TYR A 218 4.80 -5.70 13.16
CA TYR A 218 3.87 -5.05 14.08
C TYR A 218 3.52 -3.66 13.56
N ALA A 219 2.24 -3.28 13.63
CA ALA A 219 1.84 -1.88 13.57
C ALA A 219 2.21 -1.21 14.90
N VAL A 220 2.72 0.01 14.79
CA VAL A 220 3.25 0.80 15.92
C VAL A 220 2.26 1.91 16.24
N GLY A 221 1.91 2.04 17.51
CA GLY A 221 1.15 3.20 18.02
C GLY A 221 1.94 4.50 17.84
N PRO A 222 1.24 5.65 17.74
CA PRO A 222 1.88 6.94 17.47
C PRO A 222 2.85 7.38 18.58
N GLY A 223 3.93 8.05 18.19
CA GLY A 223 4.88 8.69 19.10
C GLY A 223 6.00 7.78 19.61
N ALA A 224 6.12 6.53 19.15
CA ALA A 224 7.25 5.68 19.48
C ALA A 224 8.52 6.12 18.72
N THR A 225 9.65 6.18 19.42
CA THR A 225 10.97 6.35 18.82
C THR A 225 11.58 5.01 18.43
N TRP A 226 12.59 5.01 17.56
CA TRP A 226 13.29 3.78 17.18
C TRP A 226 13.93 3.08 18.38
N GLU A 227 14.56 3.83 19.30
CA GLU A 227 15.15 3.29 20.52
C GLU A 227 14.12 2.62 21.44
N GLN A 228 12.91 3.17 21.51
CA GLN A 228 11.80 2.56 22.25
C GLN A 228 11.29 1.30 21.57
N LEU A 229 11.27 1.26 20.24
CA LEU A 229 10.93 0.07 19.47
C LEU A 229 11.96 -1.05 19.69
N LYS A 230 13.25 -0.69 19.73
CA LYS A 230 14.33 -1.63 20.07
C LYS A 230 14.12 -2.23 21.47
N THR A 231 13.93 -1.37 22.47
CA THR A 231 13.67 -1.82 23.85
C THR A 231 12.42 -2.71 23.92
N LYS A 232 11.36 -2.33 23.20
CA LYS A 232 10.11 -3.12 23.16
C LYS A 232 10.29 -4.48 22.49
N ALA A 233 11.10 -4.57 21.45
CA ALA A 233 11.45 -5.86 20.83
C ALA A 233 12.18 -6.78 21.83
N GLU A 234 13.11 -6.23 22.61
CA GLU A 234 13.83 -6.96 23.66
C GLU A 234 12.89 -7.44 24.79
N GLU A 235 11.95 -6.59 25.22
CA GLU A 235 10.90 -6.97 26.20
C GLU A 235 10.02 -8.14 25.71
N LEU A 236 9.77 -8.21 24.41
CA LEU A 236 9.03 -9.31 23.77
C LEU A 236 9.88 -10.58 23.60
N GLY A 237 11.16 -10.52 23.94
CA GLY A 237 12.10 -11.66 23.81
C GLY A 237 12.66 -11.84 22.41
N GLY A 238 12.65 -10.78 21.60
CA GLY A 238 13.23 -10.68 20.26
C GLY A 238 14.21 -9.51 20.14
N THR A 239 14.54 -9.17 18.92
CA THR A 239 15.31 -7.96 18.52
C THR A 239 14.62 -7.30 17.34
N LEU A 240 14.87 -6.04 17.05
CA LEU A 240 14.55 -5.51 15.75
C LEU A 240 15.29 -6.34 14.67
N ALA A 241 14.63 -6.67 13.58
CA ALA A 241 15.13 -7.63 12.58
C ALA A 241 16.45 -7.19 11.95
N CYS A 242 17.40 -8.12 11.86
CA CYS A 242 18.71 -7.91 11.25
C CYS A 242 18.78 -8.63 9.89
N ALA A 243 19.06 -7.90 8.82
CA ALA A 243 19.17 -8.45 7.46
C ALA A 243 20.64 -8.73 7.11
N ASN A 244 21.20 -9.81 7.68
CA ASN A 244 22.62 -10.13 7.55
C ASN A 244 23.04 -10.64 6.16
N THR A 245 22.07 -11.08 5.35
CA THR A 245 22.28 -11.60 3.98
C THR A 245 21.22 -11.07 3.01
N ALA A 246 21.50 -11.13 1.72
CA ALA A 246 20.53 -10.75 0.68
C ALA A 246 19.25 -11.60 0.73
N ASN A 247 19.34 -12.89 1.04
CA ASN A 247 18.19 -13.78 1.13
C ASN A 247 17.32 -13.43 2.36
N GLU A 248 17.96 -13.16 3.48
CA GLU A 248 17.27 -12.72 4.70
C GLU A 248 16.57 -11.37 4.50
N ASN A 249 17.24 -10.42 3.84
CA ASN A 249 16.64 -9.14 3.46
C ASN A 249 15.39 -9.32 2.60
N ARG A 250 15.44 -10.22 1.59
CA ARG A 250 14.27 -10.55 0.77
C ARG A 250 13.15 -11.18 1.56
N MET A 251 13.46 -12.09 2.51
CA MET A 251 12.46 -12.66 3.41
C MET A 251 11.79 -11.58 4.25
N ILE A 252 12.56 -10.73 4.94
CA ILE A 252 12.05 -9.63 5.77
C ILE A 252 11.18 -8.68 4.92
N GLY A 253 11.68 -8.26 3.76
CA GLY A 253 10.96 -7.40 2.81
C GLY A 253 9.66 -8.04 2.32
N SER A 254 9.65 -9.34 2.04
CA SER A 254 8.44 -10.05 1.60
C SER A 254 7.38 -10.13 2.70
N VAL A 255 7.77 -10.36 3.96
CA VAL A 255 6.85 -10.30 5.12
C VAL A 255 6.30 -8.88 5.28
N HIS A 256 7.15 -7.87 5.13
CA HIS A 256 6.71 -6.48 5.18
C HIS A 256 5.61 -6.17 4.15
N ILE A 257 5.81 -6.53 2.89
CA ILE A 257 4.85 -6.23 1.82
C ILE A 257 3.59 -7.09 1.94
N ALA A 258 3.73 -8.38 2.23
CA ALA A 258 2.61 -9.33 2.30
C ALA A 258 1.62 -9.05 3.45
N THR A 259 2.06 -8.35 4.50
CA THR A 259 1.22 -7.93 5.63
C THR A 259 0.70 -6.49 5.53
N GLY A 260 0.79 -5.89 4.35
CA GLY A 260 0.38 -4.52 4.06
C GLY A 260 1.57 -3.55 4.09
N SER A 261 1.66 -2.67 3.07
CA SER A 261 2.74 -1.69 2.96
C SER A 261 2.64 -0.62 4.06
N GLY A 262 3.71 -0.41 4.83
CA GLY A 262 3.87 0.70 5.77
C GLY A 262 4.86 1.74 5.21
N ALA A 263 4.63 3.01 5.50
CA ALA A 263 5.49 4.08 4.98
C ALA A 263 6.83 4.18 5.73
N ARG A 264 6.85 3.83 7.03
CA ARG A 264 8.05 3.92 7.89
C ARG A 264 8.13 2.68 8.77
N VAL A 265 8.99 1.76 8.38
CA VAL A 265 9.13 0.45 9.03
C VAL A 265 10.50 0.33 9.65
N ALA A 266 10.56 0.34 10.98
CA ALA A 266 11.80 0.20 11.74
C ALA A 266 12.31 -1.24 11.69
N PHE A 267 13.62 -1.41 11.57
CA PHE A 267 14.33 -2.67 11.69
C PHE A 267 15.69 -2.44 12.39
N GLY A 268 16.48 -3.46 12.59
CA GLY A 268 17.59 -3.46 13.54
C GLY A 268 18.90 -2.78 13.08
N LEU A 269 18.85 -1.92 12.06
CA LEU A 269 20.01 -1.18 11.58
C LEU A 269 20.11 0.20 12.24
N PHE A 270 21.27 0.55 12.77
CA PHE A 270 21.53 1.86 13.38
C PHE A 270 22.99 2.30 13.17
N GLN A 271 23.23 3.58 13.31
CA GLN A 271 24.57 4.17 13.19
C GLN A 271 25.19 4.36 14.58
N ASP A 272 26.34 3.72 14.83
CA ASP A 272 27.07 3.79 16.09
C ASP A 272 28.10 4.92 16.05
N PHE A 273 27.82 6.01 16.74
CA PHE A 273 28.72 7.16 16.86
C PHE A 273 30.05 6.85 17.55
N ALA A 274 30.13 5.75 18.30
CA ALA A 274 31.36 5.32 18.94
C ALA A 274 32.22 4.43 18.05
N ASP A 275 31.74 4.04 16.86
CA ASP A 275 32.52 3.23 15.94
C ASP A 275 33.69 4.04 15.38
N LYS A 276 34.86 3.42 15.36
CA LYS A 276 36.07 4.03 14.79
C LYS A 276 35.99 4.38 13.30
N ASN A 277 35.04 3.77 12.59
CA ASN A 277 34.75 4.01 11.18
C ASN A 277 33.52 4.90 10.99
N TYR A 278 33.03 5.52 12.06
CA TYR A 278 31.91 6.46 11.95
C TYR A 278 32.30 7.67 11.09
N PHE A 279 31.52 7.94 10.09
CA PHE A 279 31.49 9.19 9.29
C PHE A 279 30.16 9.29 8.55
N GLU A 280 29.60 10.47 8.44
CA GLU A 280 28.33 10.69 7.75
C GLU A 280 28.51 10.71 6.22
N PRO A 281 27.49 10.17 5.48
CA PRO A 281 26.35 9.39 5.97
C PRO A 281 26.66 7.87 6.00
N ASP A 282 27.79 7.42 5.50
CA ASP A 282 28.03 6.01 5.09
C ASP A 282 28.65 5.15 6.20
N GLY A 283 29.25 5.77 7.24
CA GLY A 283 30.06 5.04 8.23
C GLY A 283 29.35 4.75 9.55
N GLY A 284 29.83 3.74 10.28
CA GLY A 284 29.34 3.43 11.62
C GLY A 284 28.07 2.57 11.69
N TRP A 285 27.51 2.14 10.56
CA TRP A 285 26.29 1.33 10.53
C TRP A 285 26.50 -0.07 11.10
N LYS A 286 25.60 -0.49 11.99
CA LYS A 286 25.64 -1.77 12.72
C LYS A 286 24.26 -2.36 12.90
N TRP A 287 24.21 -3.68 13.14
CA TRP A 287 23.04 -4.39 13.57
C TRP A 287 22.88 -4.37 15.09
N VAL A 288 21.64 -4.36 15.59
CA VAL A 288 21.32 -4.40 17.02
C VAL A 288 21.78 -5.70 17.71
N ASP A 289 21.98 -6.78 16.97
CA ASP A 289 22.54 -8.05 17.48
C ASP A 289 24.07 -8.00 17.65
N GLY A 290 24.72 -6.91 17.28
CA GLY A 290 26.17 -6.72 17.29
C GLY A 290 26.87 -7.21 16.02
N GLY A 291 26.15 -7.73 15.05
CA GLY A 291 26.67 -8.11 13.73
C GLY A 291 27.22 -6.92 12.95
N ALA A 292 28.32 -7.15 12.21
CA ALA A 292 28.84 -6.14 11.31
C ALA A 292 27.94 -6.01 10.07
N LEU A 293 27.80 -4.79 9.52
CA LEU A 293 27.11 -4.56 8.26
C LEU A 293 27.96 -5.14 7.08
N ALA A 294 27.82 -6.45 6.84
CA ALA A 294 28.49 -7.16 5.75
C ALA A 294 27.71 -7.12 4.43
N TYR A 295 26.42 -6.85 4.49
CA TYR A 295 25.49 -6.72 3.38
C TYR A 295 24.71 -5.41 3.55
N GLY A 296 24.53 -4.67 2.45
CA GLY A 296 23.73 -3.44 2.42
C GLY A 296 22.77 -3.42 1.24
N SER A 297 21.56 -2.92 1.44
CA SER A 297 20.52 -2.78 0.42
C SER A 297 19.93 -1.39 0.41
N TRP A 298 20.77 -0.38 0.51
CA TRP A 298 20.35 1.01 0.46
C TRP A 298 19.63 1.36 -0.84
N ALA A 299 18.60 2.17 -0.76
CA ALA A 299 17.95 2.75 -1.93
C ALA A 299 18.90 3.72 -2.66
N ALA A 300 18.54 4.12 -3.88
CA ALA A 300 19.40 5.03 -4.65
C ALA A 300 19.54 6.38 -3.94
N ASN A 301 20.78 6.79 -3.68
CA ASN A 301 21.19 7.98 -2.93
C ASN A 301 21.00 7.90 -1.41
N GLU A 302 20.82 6.70 -0.87
CA GLU A 302 20.82 6.45 0.56
C GLU A 302 22.07 5.66 0.99
N PRO A 303 22.49 5.78 2.24
CA PRO A 303 22.03 6.70 3.29
C PRO A 303 22.41 8.13 2.95
N ASN A 304 21.57 9.12 3.33
CA ASN A 304 21.81 10.52 2.95
C ASN A 304 21.87 11.49 4.13
N ASP A 305 21.60 11.05 5.36
CA ASP A 305 21.58 11.85 6.59
C ASP A 305 20.81 13.18 6.41
N PHE A 306 19.57 13.07 5.87
CA PHE A 306 18.77 14.25 5.61
C PHE A 306 18.52 15.06 6.89
N GLY A 307 18.93 16.31 6.85
CA GLY A 307 18.82 17.21 8.00
C GLY A 307 19.84 16.94 9.12
N THR A 308 20.83 16.07 8.92
CA THR A 308 21.85 15.68 9.90
C THR A 308 21.30 15.02 11.17
N ILE A 309 20.25 14.20 11.00
CA ILE A 309 19.53 13.55 12.11
C ILE A 309 19.12 12.09 11.80
N GLU A 310 19.50 11.53 10.65
CA GLU A 310 19.03 10.22 10.21
C GLU A 310 20.07 9.13 10.49
N HIS A 311 19.90 8.41 11.60
CA HIS A 311 20.86 7.43 12.10
C HIS A 311 20.26 6.04 12.31
N TYR A 312 19.03 5.80 11.81
CA TYR A 312 18.29 4.55 12.03
C TYR A 312 17.71 4.00 10.72
N GLY A 313 17.85 2.70 10.53
CA GLY A 313 17.41 2.04 9.31
C GLY A 313 15.89 1.93 9.20
N GLN A 314 15.39 2.16 7.98
CA GLN A 314 14.00 2.03 7.58
C GLN A 314 13.89 1.12 6.36
N PHE A 315 13.00 0.12 6.39
CA PHE A 315 12.55 -0.52 5.15
C PHE A 315 11.65 0.41 4.37
N THR A 316 11.93 0.56 3.06
CA THR A 316 11.09 1.37 2.17
C THR A 316 9.93 0.54 1.62
N ALA A 317 8.80 1.20 1.30
CA ALA A 317 7.69 0.56 0.61
C ALA A 317 7.94 0.37 -0.90
N PHE A 318 9.06 0.89 -1.42
CA PHE A 318 9.42 0.81 -2.83
C PHE A 318 10.14 -0.50 -3.14
N TYR A 319 10.05 -0.96 -4.39
CA TYR A 319 10.80 -2.12 -4.91
C TYR A 319 10.70 -3.38 -4.02
N PHE A 320 9.47 -3.81 -3.72
CA PHE A 320 9.18 -5.03 -2.93
C PHE A 320 9.63 -5.01 -1.46
N GLY A 321 9.90 -3.81 -0.90
CA GLY A 321 10.34 -3.67 0.48
C GLY A 321 11.76 -4.19 0.73
N GLU A 322 12.59 -4.32 -0.30
CA GLU A 322 13.96 -4.86 -0.17
C GLU A 322 15.02 -3.77 0.01
N PHE A 323 14.66 -2.49 -0.16
CA PHE A 323 15.59 -1.37 -0.04
C PHE A 323 15.43 -0.61 1.28
N TRP A 324 16.53 0.00 1.70
CA TRP A 324 16.63 0.72 2.96
C TRP A 324 16.80 2.21 2.74
N ASN A 325 16.34 2.97 3.71
CA ASN A 325 16.57 4.40 3.90
C ASN A 325 17.07 4.60 5.33
N ASP A 326 17.84 5.63 5.59
CA ASP A 326 18.08 6.14 6.93
C ASP A 326 16.95 7.05 7.38
N ASN A 327 16.74 7.20 8.68
CA ASN A 327 15.71 8.06 9.24
C ASN A 327 16.06 8.48 10.68
N SER A 328 15.33 9.47 11.21
CA SER A 328 15.55 9.99 12.56
C SER A 328 14.94 9.07 13.64
N ASN A 329 15.41 9.23 14.88
CA ASN A 329 14.86 8.52 16.04
C ASN A 329 13.37 8.81 16.25
N GLU A 330 12.95 10.06 16.10
CA GLU A 330 11.57 10.53 16.26
C GLU A 330 10.76 10.48 14.96
N ALA A 331 11.27 9.83 13.92
CA ALA A 331 10.47 9.59 12.73
C ALA A 331 9.13 8.96 13.14
N ALA A 332 8.01 9.40 12.56
CA ALA A 332 6.69 8.85 12.88
C ALA A 332 6.61 7.38 12.40
N TRP A 333 7.26 6.48 13.13
CA TRP A 333 7.33 5.06 12.84
C TRP A 333 5.93 4.45 12.85
N THR A 334 5.54 3.82 11.77
CA THR A 334 4.22 3.22 11.62
C THR A 334 4.23 1.72 11.86
N HIS A 335 5.39 1.09 11.65
CA HIS A 335 5.57 -0.34 11.81
C HIS A 335 6.99 -0.65 12.32
N ALA A 336 7.14 -1.86 12.87
CA ALA A 336 8.44 -2.44 13.18
C ALA A 336 8.45 -3.91 12.76
N ILE A 337 9.60 -4.42 12.32
CA ILE A 337 9.82 -5.85 12.12
C ILE A 337 10.74 -6.34 13.22
N ILE A 338 10.24 -7.32 13.97
CA ILE A 338 10.93 -7.93 15.09
C ILE A 338 11.28 -9.36 14.72
N GLU A 339 12.51 -9.73 15.00
CA GLU A 339 13.07 -11.05 14.82
C GLU A 339 13.07 -11.83 16.13
N PHE A 340 12.67 -13.11 16.08
CA PHE A 340 12.61 -14.00 17.21
C PHE A 340 13.27 -15.35 16.86
N THR A 341 14.00 -15.93 17.80
CA THR A 341 14.56 -17.28 17.67
C THR A 341 13.53 -18.38 17.93
N LYS A 342 12.32 -18.04 18.37
CA LYS A 342 11.22 -18.97 18.68
C LYS A 342 9.88 -18.32 18.34
N ALA A 343 8.89 -19.15 18.01
CA ALA A 343 7.52 -18.70 17.85
C ALA A 343 7.00 -17.99 19.12
N GLN A 344 6.28 -16.91 18.95
CA GLN A 344 5.65 -16.17 20.05
C GLN A 344 4.14 -16.44 20.11
N PRO A 345 3.50 -16.22 21.27
CA PRO A 345 2.04 -16.24 21.37
C PRO A 345 1.41 -15.30 20.32
N GLY A 346 0.41 -15.80 19.60
CA GLY A 346 -0.25 -15.07 18.52
C GLY A 346 0.30 -15.34 17.12
N PHE A 347 1.47 -15.99 16.97
CA PHE A 347 1.91 -16.50 15.69
C PHE A 347 1.04 -17.69 15.30
N SER A 348 0.50 -17.67 14.09
CA SER A 348 -0.43 -18.70 13.64
C SER A 348 -0.13 -19.11 12.20
N THR A 349 -0.35 -20.38 11.90
CA THR A 349 -0.40 -20.88 10.54
C THR A 349 -1.77 -20.60 9.93
N PRO A 350 -1.86 -20.35 8.62
CA PRO A 350 -3.14 -20.20 7.94
C PRO A 350 -4.01 -21.45 8.04
N SER A 351 -5.33 -21.29 8.06
CA SER A 351 -6.25 -22.44 8.16
C SER A 351 -6.16 -23.42 6.99
N ASN A 352 -5.70 -22.99 5.83
CA ASN A 352 -5.48 -23.77 4.62
C ASN A 352 -3.99 -24.07 4.33
N ASP A 353 -3.19 -24.17 5.39
CA ASP A 353 -1.79 -24.59 5.33
C ASP A 353 -1.64 -26.07 4.94
N GLU A 354 -2.66 -26.87 5.17
CA GLU A 354 -2.72 -28.28 4.83
C GLU A 354 -3.97 -28.64 3.98
N PRO A 355 -3.96 -29.72 3.18
CA PRO A 355 -5.05 -30.08 2.27
C PRO A 355 -6.44 -30.16 2.94
N ALA A 356 -6.50 -30.60 4.21
CA ALA A 356 -7.74 -30.70 4.95
C ALA A 356 -8.43 -29.36 5.21
N GLY A 357 -7.65 -28.26 5.19
CA GLY A 357 -8.14 -26.90 5.34
C GLY A 357 -8.34 -26.15 4.02
N ALA A 358 -8.22 -26.81 2.88
CA ALA A 358 -8.28 -26.17 1.57
C ALA A 358 -9.53 -25.31 1.38
N THR A 359 -9.35 -24.08 0.89
CA THR A 359 -10.44 -23.11 0.70
C THR A 359 -10.81 -22.97 -0.79
N PRO A 360 -12.07 -22.71 -1.14
CA PRO A 360 -12.48 -22.65 -2.54
C PRO A 360 -11.98 -21.39 -3.24
N ILE A 361 -11.54 -21.54 -4.51
CA ILE A 361 -11.30 -20.46 -5.46
C ILE A 361 -12.49 -20.40 -6.41
N THR A 362 -12.99 -19.19 -6.65
CA THR A 362 -14.09 -18.94 -7.59
C THR A 362 -13.54 -18.54 -8.95
N LEU A 363 -14.08 -19.13 -10.02
CA LEU A 363 -13.71 -18.79 -11.39
C LEU A 363 -13.91 -17.29 -11.67
N GLY A 364 -12.93 -16.65 -12.27
CA GLY A 364 -12.95 -15.23 -12.62
C GLY A 364 -12.81 -14.25 -11.44
N VAL A 365 -12.64 -14.76 -10.22
CA VAL A 365 -12.50 -13.92 -9.03
C VAL A 365 -11.04 -13.90 -8.58
N ALA A 366 -10.46 -12.69 -8.56
CA ALA A 366 -9.11 -12.49 -8.06
C ALA A 366 -9.06 -12.72 -6.53
N THR A 367 -8.16 -13.58 -6.09
CA THR A 367 -7.98 -13.93 -4.67
C THR A 367 -6.55 -13.62 -4.26
N THR A 368 -6.35 -12.77 -3.26
CA THR A 368 -5.02 -12.53 -2.68
C THR A 368 -4.65 -13.68 -1.75
N VAL A 369 -3.49 -14.28 -1.98
CA VAL A 369 -2.94 -15.39 -1.21
C VAL A 369 -1.71 -14.91 -0.48
N SER A 370 -1.76 -14.80 0.86
CA SER A 370 -0.57 -14.50 1.67
C SER A 370 0.07 -15.79 2.15
N PHE A 371 1.37 -15.94 1.94
CA PHE A 371 2.16 -17.06 2.46
C PHE A 371 2.77 -16.78 3.84
N VAL A 372 2.53 -15.59 4.40
CA VAL A 372 2.99 -15.25 5.75
C VAL A 372 2.35 -16.21 6.76
N GLY A 373 3.18 -16.85 7.56
CA GLY A 373 2.79 -17.87 8.52
C GLY A 373 2.56 -19.28 7.95
N ALA A 374 2.58 -19.44 6.62
CA ALA A 374 2.48 -20.77 6.01
C ALA A 374 3.75 -21.60 6.27
N THR A 375 3.56 -22.91 6.38
CA THR A 375 4.64 -23.88 6.45
C THR A 375 4.83 -24.56 5.07
N THR A 376 5.82 -25.42 4.95
CA THR A 376 5.93 -26.28 3.78
C THR A 376 5.29 -27.62 4.13
N SER A 377 4.19 -27.98 3.41
CA SER A 377 3.49 -29.24 3.68
C SER A 377 4.39 -30.46 3.51
N ALA A 378 4.20 -31.45 4.37
CA ALA A 378 4.94 -32.70 4.34
C ALA A 378 4.65 -33.57 3.11
N GLN A 379 3.55 -33.29 2.36
CA GLN A 379 3.21 -33.99 1.13
C GLN A 379 4.29 -33.78 0.09
N ALA A 380 4.86 -34.89 -0.40
CA ALA A 380 5.90 -34.84 -1.44
C ALA A 380 5.39 -34.09 -2.68
N LEU A 381 6.24 -33.22 -3.23
CA LEU A 381 5.98 -32.56 -4.50
C LEU A 381 5.95 -33.59 -5.62
N ALA A 382 4.91 -33.55 -6.42
CA ALA A 382 4.80 -34.35 -7.63
C ALA A 382 5.50 -33.67 -8.81
N CYS A 383 5.70 -32.35 -8.73
CA CYS A 383 6.45 -31.54 -9.68
C CYS A 383 7.96 -31.51 -9.33
N LYS A 384 8.80 -31.24 -10.31
CA LYS A 384 10.26 -31.19 -10.11
C LYS A 384 10.75 -29.91 -9.44
N ASP A 385 9.92 -28.89 -9.41
CA ASP A 385 10.29 -27.57 -8.89
C ASP A 385 10.13 -27.50 -7.38
N ALA A 386 11.02 -26.76 -6.72
CA ALA A 386 10.91 -26.52 -5.29
C ALA A 386 9.64 -25.70 -5.00
N MET A 387 8.98 -26.03 -3.89
CA MET A 387 7.88 -25.25 -3.35
C MET A 387 8.08 -25.09 -1.86
N HIS A 388 7.99 -23.86 -1.40
CA HIS A 388 8.14 -23.48 -0.01
C HIS A 388 6.88 -22.74 0.44
N TYR A 389 6.50 -22.85 1.72
CA TYR A 389 5.44 -22.05 2.33
C TYR A 389 4.11 -22.14 1.58
N ASP A 390 3.64 -23.35 1.33
CA ASP A 390 2.48 -23.59 0.48
C ASP A 390 1.14 -23.44 1.19
N ARG A 391 0.09 -23.15 0.39
CA ARG A 391 -1.28 -23.08 0.82
C ARG A 391 -2.18 -23.89 -0.10
N TRP A 392 -3.28 -24.41 0.43
CA TRP A 392 -4.17 -25.32 -0.24
C TRP A 392 -5.53 -24.71 -0.54
N TYR A 393 -5.97 -24.94 -1.75
CA TYR A 393 -7.26 -24.47 -2.26
C TYR A 393 -8.00 -25.59 -2.95
N THR A 394 -9.30 -25.37 -3.20
CA THR A 394 -10.09 -26.21 -4.10
C THR A 394 -10.59 -25.38 -5.27
N PHE A 395 -10.65 -26.01 -6.44
CA PHE A 395 -11.26 -25.43 -7.62
C PHE A 395 -12.16 -26.45 -8.29
N THR A 396 -13.39 -26.03 -8.64
CA THR A 396 -14.37 -26.87 -9.37
C THR A 396 -14.76 -26.12 -10.63
N PRO A 397 -14.22 -26.51 -11.80
CA PRO A 397 -14.57 -25.89 -13.07
C PRO A 397 -16.01 -26.16 -13.43
N PRO A 398 -16.78 -25.20 -13.97
CA PRO A 398 -18.18 -25.40 -14.35
C PRO A 398 -18.36 -26.32 -15.58
N SER A 399 -17.37 -26.41 -16.45
CA SER A 399 -17.36 -27.23 -17.66
C SER A 399 -16.00 -27.88 -17.86
N THR A 400 -15.95 -28.96 -18.65
CA THR A 400 -14.68 -29.53 -19.10
C THR A 400 -14.02 -28.57 -20.09
N GLY A 401 -12.74 -28.26 -19.88
CA GLY A 401 -12.01 -27.33 -20.74
C GLY A 401 -10.64 -27.00 -20.17
N SER A 402 -9.92 -26.15 -20.88
CA SER A 402 -8.65 -25.60 -20.43
C SER A 402 -8.88 -24.35 -19.57
N TYR A 403 -8.16 -24.26 -18.46
CA TYR A 403 -8.22 -23.14 -17.52
C TYR A 403 -6.83 -22.63 -17.22
N ASP A 404 -6.68 -21.30 -17.29
CA ASP A 404 -5.46 -20.63 -16.91
C ASP A 404 -5.53 -20.24 -15.43
N LEU A 405 -4.54 -20.65 -14.66
CA LEU A 405 -4.28 -20.10 -13.34
C LEU A 405 -3.18 -19.07 -13.45
N ASN A 406 -3.53 -17.82 -13.25
CA ASN A 406 -2.57 -16.73 -13.09
C ASN A 406 -2.27 -16.56 -11.60
N ALA A 407 -0.98 -16.57 -11.26
CA ALA A 407 -0.46 -16.41 -9.89
C ALA A 407 0.71 -15.44 -9.86
N CYS A 408 0.59 -14.34 -10.60
CA CYS A 408 1.64 -13.33 -10.68
C CYS A 408 1.54 -12.32 -9.54
N SER A 409 2.67 -11.98 -8.97
CA SER A 409 2.88 -10.74 -8.27
C SER A 409 4.30 -10.23 -8.56
N ASN A 410 4.51 -8.94 -8.36
CA ASN A 410 5.81 -8.33 -8.57
C ASN A 410 6.87 -8.96 -7.66
N GLY A 411 7.95 -9.45 -8.26
CA GLY A 411 9.09 -10.00 -7.55
C GLY A 411 8.83 -11.31 -6.80
N PHE A 412 7.70 -11.98 -7.06
CA PHE A 412 7.36 -13.27 -6.46
C PHE A 412 7.04 -14.31 -7.53
N THR A 413 7.70 -15.45 -7.49
CA THR A 413 7.43 -16.59 -8.36
C THR A 413 6.64 -17.65 -7.61
N ALA A 414 5.39 -17.89 -8.04
CA ALA A 414 4.57 -18.95 -7.48
C ALA A 414 4.89 -20.30 -8.12
N ALA A 415 5.01 -21.33 -7.29
CA ALA A 415 4.95 -22.73 -7.71
C ALA A 415 3.52 -23.25 -7.51
N ILE A 416 2.99 -24.01 -8.49
CA ILE A 416 1.61 -24.48 -8.50
C ILE A 416 1.57 -25.97 -8.80
N GLU A 417 0.79 -26.73 -8.04
CA GLU A 417 0.37 -28.09 -8.36
C GLU A 417 -1.17 -28.17 -8.40
N ILE A 418 -1.71 -28.77 -9.46
CA ILE A 418 -3.11 -29.16 -9.52
C ILE A 418 -3.19 -30.67 -9.33
N LEU A 419 -3.99 -31.09 -8.35
CA LEU A 419 -4.13 -32.49 -7.97
C LEU A 419 -5.61 -32.90 -8.01
N THR A 420 -5.87 -34.17 -8.26
CA THR A 420 -7.20 -34.74 -8.01
C THR A 420 -7.52 -34.72 -6.51
N ALA A 421 -8.76 -34.92 -6.14
CA ALA A 421 -9.18 -35.08 -4.73
C ALA A 421 -8.47 -36.24 -4.00
N SER A 422 -7.95 -37.22 -4.76
CA SER A 422 -7.15 -38.35 -4.24
C SER A 422 -5.64 -38.05 -4.18
N GLY A 423 -5.21 -36.84 -4.55
CA GLY A 423 -3.80 -36.39 -4.51
C GLY A 423 -2.96 -36.81 -5.72
N GLN A 424 -3.60 -37.25 -6.83
CA GLN A 424 -2.87 -37.56 -8.07
C GLN A 424 -2.60 -36.25 -8.85
N LEU A 425 -1.41 -36.11 -9.38
CA LEU A 425 -1.01 -34.95 -10.17
C LEU A 425 -1.82 -34.82 -11.46
N VAL A 426 -2.36 -33.63 -11.70
CA VAL A 426 -3.02 -33.25 -12.96
C VAL A 426 -2.10 -32.33 -13.76
N GLY A 427 -1.40 -31.43 -13.10
CA GLY A 427 -0.43 -30.53 -13.75
C GLY A 427 0.32 -29.64 -12.77
N CYS A 428 1.39 -29.03 -13.28
CA CYS A 428 2.28 -28.13 -12.55
C CYS A 428 2.52 -26.83 -13.32
N SER A 429 2.83 -25.74 -12.61
CA SER A 429 3.48 -24.59 -13.21
C SER A 429 5.00 -24.75 -13.14
N GLY A 430 5.70 -24.46 -14.21
CA GLY A 430 7.17 -24.43 -14.25
C GLY A 430 7.76 -23.06 -13.88
N GLY A 431 7.24 -22.39 -12.85
CA GLY A 431 7.71 -21.04 -12.47
C GLY A 431 7.21 -19.92 -13.41
N GLN A 432 6.19 -20.20 -14.20
CA GLN A 432 5.53 -19.23 -15.06
C GLN A 432 4.43 -18.50 -14.29
N CYS A 433 4.25 -17.22 -14.59
CA CYS A 433 3.14 -16.43 -14.00
C CYS A 433 1.76 -16.99 -14.30
N THR A 434 1.56 -17.56 -15.47
CA THR A 434 0.30 -18.18 -15.90
C THR A 434 0.57 -19.60 -16.36
N SER A 435 -0.24 -20.54 -15.93
CA SER A 435 -0.18 -21.94 -16.35
C SER A 435 -1.55 -22.44 -16.72
N SER A 436 -1.67 -23.17 -17.84
CA SER A 436 -2.91 -23.71 -18.36
C SER A 436 -3.07 -25.18 -17.97
N PHE A 437 -4.28 -25.55 -17.53
CA PHE A 437 -4.60 -26.90 -17.08
C PHE A 437 -5.88 -27.39 -17.74
N LEU A 438 -5.86 -28.58 -18.32
CA LEU A 438 -7.06 -29.24 -18.82
C LEU A 438 -7.81 -29.90 -17.65
N LEU A 439 -9.00 -29.40 -17.33
CA LEU A 439 -9.78 -29.84 -16.18
C LEU A 439 -11.17 -30.35 -16.60
N THR A 440 -11.65 -31.38 -15.93
CA THR A 440 -12.98 -31.94 -16.17
C THR A 440 -14.05 -31.17 -15.40
N GLY A 441 -15.11 -30.75 -16.08
CA GLY A 441 -16.22 -30.01 -15.48
C GLY A 441 -16.86 -30.71 -14.30
N ASN A 442 -17.34 -29.94 -13.33
CA ASN A 442 -17.98 -30.41 -12.10
C ASN A 442 -17.13 -31.39 -11.26
N THR A 443 -15.80 -31.42 -11.51
CA THR A 443 -14.85 -32.21 -10.73
C THR A 443 -14.05 -31.28 -9.83
N THR A 444 -13.99 -31.57 -8.53
CA THR A 444 -13.23 -30.76 -7.59
C THR A 444 -11.74 -31.17 -7.59
N TYR A 445 -10.87 -30.22 -7.79
CA TYR A 445 -9.42 -30.37 -7.74
C TYR A 445 -8.86 -29.72 -6.49
N LEU A 446 -7.76 -30.26 -5.97
CA LEU A 446 -6.90 -29.59 -5.00
C LEU A 446 -5.89 -28.75 -5.77
N VAL A 447 -5.71 -27.52 -5.32
CA VAL A 447 -4.74 -26.56 -5.86
C VAL A 447 -3.77 -26.22 -4.75
N ARG A 448 -2.52 -26.63 -4.90
CA ARG A 448 -1.43 -26.29 -4.00
C ARG A 448 -0.63 -25.16 -4.62
N ILE A 449 -0.43 -24.09 -3.87
CA ILE A 449 0.29 -22.90 -4.32
C ILE A 449 1.29 -22.52 -3.24
N GLY A 450 2.55 -22.34 -3.60
CA GLY A 450 3.62 -21.94 -2.70
C GLY A 450 4.64 -21.04 -3.36
N SER A 451 5.65 -20.65 -2.62
CA SER A 451 6.79 -19.92 -3.16
C SER A 451 7.76 -20.85 -3.87
N ALA A 452 8.17 -20.51 -5.08
CA ALA A 452 9.26 -21.20 -5.78
C ALA A 452 10.64 -20.83 -5.17
N GLU A 453 10.71 -19.75 -4.41
CA GLU A 453 11.91 -19.21 -3.77
C GLU A 453 11.80 -19.33 -2.24
N GLY A 454 12.77 -19.98 -1.60
CA GLY A 454 12.74 -20.21 -0.14
C GLY A 454 12.90 -18.94 0.69
N ASP A 455 13.38 -17.86 0.10
CA ASP A 455 13.63 -16.57 0.75
C ASP A 455 12.51 -15.54 0.58
N ARG A 456 11.29 -15.97 0.21
CA ARG A 456 10.13 -15.09 0.01
C ARG A 456 8.82 -15.71 0.50
N ALA A 457 8.09 -14.94 1.33
CA ALA A 457 6.75 -15.27 1.82
C ALA A 457 5.69 -14.31 1.25
N GLY A 458 5.69 -14.11 -0.06
CA GLY A 458 4.89 -13.11 -0.76
C GLY A 458 3.37 -13.26 -0.61
N ALA A 459 2.64 -12.33 -1.23
CA ALA A 459 1.17 -12.36 -1.30
C ALA A 459 0.70 -12.13 -2.75
N PRO A 460 0.85 -13.14 -3.63
CA PRO A 460 0.36 -13.06 -4.99
C PRO A 460 -1.16 -12.98 -5.03
N THR A 461 -1.68 -12.36 -6.09
CA THR A 461 -3.08 -12.48 -6.46
C THR A 461 -3.22 -13.63 -7.45
N ILE A 462 -4.13 -14.55 -7.18
CA ILE A 462 -4.43 -15.68 -8.04
C ILE A 462 -5.81 -15.54 -8.67
N ILE A 463 -5.96 -16.02 -9.89
CA ILE A 463 -7.24 -16.06 -10.59
C ILE A 463 -7.27 -17.24 -11.56
N PHE A 464 -8.34 -18.05 -11.50
CA PHE A 464 -8.66 -18.98 -12.56
C PHE A 464 -9.53 -18.29 -13.62
N THR A 465 -9.12 -18.40 -14.88
CA THR A 465 -9.90 -18.00 -16.04
C THR A 465 -9.99 -19.17 -17.01
N PRO A 466 -11.06 -19.32 -17.79
CA PRO A 466 -11.01 -20.23 -18.93
C PRO A 466 -9.82 -19.84 -19.79
N THR A 467 -9.00 -20.80 -20.22
CA THR A 467 -7.99 -20.53 -21.25
C THR A 467 -8.72 -19.96 -22.43
N PRO A 468 -8.30 -18.84 -23.02
CA PRO A 468 -8.92 -18.34 -24.22
C PRO A 468 -8.87 -19.47 -25.27
N GLU A 469 -10.00 -20.11 -25.53
CA GLU A 469 -10.14 -20.82 -26.78
C GLU A 469 -9.86 -19.76 -27.84
N ILE A 470 -9.03 -20.02 -28.83
CA ILE A 470 -8.84 -19.11 -29.95
C ILE A 470 -10.19 -19.10 -30.66
N VAL A 471 -11.11 -18.32 -30.11
CA VAL A 471 -12.46 -18.20 -30.59
C VAL A 471 -12.36 -17.23 -31.75
N SER A 472 -12.38 -17.80 -32.93
CA SER A 472 -12.50 -17.05 -34.16
C SER A 472 -11.23 -16.28 -34.56
N LEU A 473 -10.51 -16.83 -35.49
CA LEU A 473 -9.54 -16.13 -36.31
C LEU A 473 -10.20 -14.96 -37.09
N ASP A 474 -11.54 -14.86 -37.08
CA ASP A 474 -12.35 -13.74 -37.59
C ASP A 474 -12.54 -12.67 -36.51
N ALA A 475 -11.47 -12.08 -36.10
CA ALA A 475 -11.44 -10.99 -35.13
C ALA A 475 -10.49 -9.88 -35.61
N ILE A 476 -10.95 -8.63 -35.60
CA ILE A 476 -10.09 -7.44 -35.76
C ILE A 476 -9.71 -6.96 -34.37
N SER A 477 -8.40 -6.96 -34.07
CA SER A 477 -7.88 -6.53 -32.76
C SER A 477 -6.98 -5.31 -32.94
N VAL A 478 -7.22 -4.24 -32.18
CA VAL A 478 -6.49 -2.98 -32.25
C VAL A 478 -5.98 -2.57 -30.88
N ASN A 479 -4.69 -2.30 -30.80
CA ASN A 479 -3.99 -1.84 -29.61
C ASN A 479 -3.44 -0.43 -29.81
N PHE A 480 -3.72 0.48 -28.90
CA PHE A 480 -3.15 1.83 -28.87
C PHE A 480 -1.89 1.85 -28.02
N VAL A 481 -0.73 1.73 -28.67
CA VAL A 481 0.58 1.54 -28.02
C VAL A 481 1.03 2.74 -27.16
N GLY A 482 0.45 3.92 -27.37
CA GLY A 482 0.88 5.15 -26.72
C GLY A 482 2.10 5.80 -27.42
N GLY A 483 2.67 6.82 -26.80
CA GLY A 483 3.81 7.55 -27.33
C GLY A 483 5.15 6.84 -27.15
N THR A 484 6.16 7.21 -27.95
CA THR A 484 7.51 6.59 -27.96
C THR A 484 8.51 7.26 -27.00
N TYR A 485 8.06 8.15 -26.13
CA TYR A 485 8.90 9.15 -25.45
C TYR A 485 10.03 8.57 -24.55
N PHE A 486 9.89 7.39 -23.94
CA PHE A 486 10.85 6.96 -22.91
C PHE A 486 11.58 5.61 -23.13
N ASP A 487 11.05 4.69 -23.93
CA ASP A 487 11.60 3.33 -24.04
C ASP A 487 11.47 2.68 -25.43
N GLY A 488 11.32 3.50 -26.46
CA GLY A 488 11.17 3.02 -27.83
C GLY A 488 9.75 2.55 -28.15
N ALA A 489 9.51 2.29 -29.43
CA ALA A 489 8.18 1.95 -29.97
C ALA A 489 7.66 0.58 -29.50
N ASP A 490 8.54 -0.30 -29.03
CA ASP A 490 8.21 -1.72 -28.83
C ASP A 490 7.56 -2.04 -27.46
N GLY A 491 7.68 -1.15 -26.49
CA GLY A 491 7.28 -1.42 -25.12
C GLY A 491 5.78 -1.61 -24.88
N GLY A 492 4.91 -1.21 -25.78
CA GLY A 492 3.45 -1.36 -25.69
C GLY A 492 2.83 -2.20 -26.79
N ARG A 493 3.61 -2.77 -27.70
CA ARG A 493 3.10 -3.61 -28.78
C ARG A 493 2.77 -5.01 -28.27
N CYS A 494 1.63 -5.55 -28.67
CA CYS A 494 1.25 -6.92 -28.35
C CYS A 494 1.19 -7.78 -29.63
N ASN A 495 1.59 -9.03 -29.50
CA ASN A 495 1.44 -10.11 -30.50
C ASN A 495 1.84 -9.76 -31.94
N GLU A 496 3.05 -9.33 -32.17
CA GLU A 496 3.60 -9.22 -33.54
C GLU A 496 4.07 -10.58 -34.08
N THR A 497 4.48 -11.50 -33.19
CA THR A 497 5.00 -12.84 -33.55
C THR A 497 4.59 -13.91 -32.55
N ALA A 498 3.56 -13.66 -31.74
CA ALA A 498 3.29 -14.46 -30.56
C ALA A 498 2.63 -15.81 -30.87
N THR A 499 2.98 -16.77 -30.02
CA THR A 499 2.35 -18.09 -29.97
C THR A 499 1.25 -18.16 -28.92
N THR A 500 1.10 -17.10 -28.08
CA THR A 500 0.09 -16.98 -27.02
C THR A 500 -0.87 -15.84 -27.32
N PRO A 501 -2.20 -16.06 -27.17
CA PRO A 501 -3.20 -15.00 -27.39
C PRO A 501 -3.04 -13.84 -26.39
N ALA A 502 -3.26 -12.61 -26.85
CA ALA A 502 -3.45 -11.44 -25.98
C ALA A 502 -4.92 -11.03 -25.95
N GLY A 503 -5.39 -10.53 -24.82
CA GLY A 503 -6.77 -10.12 -24.60
C GLY A 503 -7.40 -10.76 -23.38
N ALA A 504 -8.69 -10.50 -23.14
CA ALA A 504 -9.43 -10.94 -21.97
C ALA A 504 -10.05 -12.32 -22.19
N GLY A 505 -9.69 -13.31 -21.38
CA GLY A 505 -10.36 -14.60 -21.30
C GLY A 505 -10.62 -15.26 -22.66
N ALA A 506 -11.87 -15.56 -22.95
CA ALA A 506 -12.33 -16.16 -24.21
C ALA A 506 -12.14 -15.28 -25.47
N TRP A 507 -11.71 -14.03 -25.31
CA TRP A 507 -11.54 -13.05 -26.38
C TRP A 507 -10.10 -12.88 -26.84
N GLY A 508 -9.16 -13.69 -26.37
CA GLY A 508 -7.76 -13.60 -26.76
C GLY A 508 -7.54 -13.89 -28.24
N THR A 509 -6.70 -13.06 -28.90
CA THR A 509 -6.31 -13.27 -30.31
C THR A 509 -4.80 -13.23 -30.49
N LEU A 510 -4.29 -13.92 -31.52
CA LEU A 510 -2.85 -14.01 -31.81
C LEU A 510 -2.32 -12.80 -32.58
N GLN A 511 -3.19 -12.06 -33.28
CA GLN A 511 -2.80 -10.93 -34.13
C GLN A 511 -3.47 -9.64 -33.66
N TRP A 512 -2.65 -8.62 -33.52
CA TRP A 512 -3.09 -7.28 -33.13
C TRP A 512 -2.54 -6.24 -34.09
N SER A 513 -3.37 -5.29 -34.49
CA SER A 513 -2.92 -4.08 -35.19
C SER A 513 -2.43 -3.07 -34.14
N ASN A 514 -1.12 -2.90 -34.03
CA ASN A 514 -0.47 -2.04 -33.03
C ASN A 514 -0.31 -0.60 -33.58
N LEU A 515 -1.13 0.32 -33.12
CA LEU A 515 -1.07 1.72 -33.53
C LEU A 515 -0.15 2.50 -32.57
N VAL A 516 0.96 2.99 -33.11
CA VAL A 516 1.98 3.73 -32.37
C VAL A 516 1.77 5.23 -32.54
N GLY A 517 1.62 5.97 -31.44
CA GLY A 517 1.55 7.42 -31.45
C GLY A 517 2.90 8.06 -31.76
N ALA A 518 2.90 9.19 -32.47
CA ALA A 518 4.10 9.99 -32.58
C ALA A 518 4.40 10.74 -31.28
N ASN A 519 5.69 11.06 -31.08
CA ASN A 519 6.16 11.66 -29.83
C ASN A 519 5.45 12.95 -29.46
N ASN A 520 4.78 12.96 -28.32
CA ASN A 520 4.56 14.09 -27.41
C ASN A 520 4.09 15.44 -27.97
N ALA A 521 3.52 15.49 -29.17
CA ALA A 521 2.86 16.68 -29.62
C ALA A 521 1.35 16.51 -29.50
N ALA A 522 0.70 17.41 -28.82
CA ALA A 522 -0.76 17.48 -28.69
C ALA A 522 -1.50 17.56 -30.04
N SER A 523 -0.77 17.51 -31.18
CA SER A 523 -1.25 17.59 -32.54
C SER A 523 -1.03 16.32 -33.37
N ASP A 524 -0.25 15.36 -32.87
CA ASP A 524 0.21 14.26 -33.71
C ASP A 524 -0.53 12.96 -33.35
N GLY A 525 -1.82 12.91 -33.57
CA GLY A 525 -2.59 11.69 -33.45
C GLY A 525 -1.80 10.44 -33.92
N TYR A 526 -2.28 9.24 -33.66
CA TYR A 526 -1.70 8.00 -34.17
C TYR A 526 -1.65 8.05 -35.74
N ALA A 527 -0.78 8.91 -36.27
CA ALA A 527 -0.64 9.11 -37.68
C ALA A 527 0.08 7.94 -38.33
N ALA A 528 -0.38 7.55 -39.50
CA ALA A 528 0.33 6.66 -40.41
C ALA A 528 1.76 7.21 -40.62
N GLY A 529 2.79 6.60 -39.99
CA GLY A 529 4.18 7.05 -40.14
C GLY A 529 5.09 6.72 -38.97
N GLY A 530 4.58 6.32 -37.78
CA GLY A 530 5.39 5.66 -36.75
C GLY A 530 5.73 4.22 -37.18
N ASN A 531 6.62 3.55 -36.42
CA ASN A 531 6.94 2.13 -36.62
C ASN A 531 5.76 1.19 -36.26
N GLY A 532 4.50 1.66 -36.32
CA GLY A 532 3.28 0.92 -36.03
C GLY A 532 2.57 0.41 -37.28
N ASP A 533 1.56 -0.44 -37.04
CA ASP A 533 0.66 -0.89 -38.09
C ASP A 533 -0.15 0.27 -38.64
N ALA A 534 -0.56 0.16 -39.92
CA ALA A 534 -1.42 1.16 -40.56
C ALA A 534 -2.82 1.16 -39.94
N SER A 535 -3.42 2.33 -39.76
CA SER A 535 -4.82 2.49 -39.33
C SER A 535 -5.82 2.10 -40.42
N THR A 536 -5.35 1.71 -41.59
CA THR A 536 -6.11 1.22 -42.73
C THR A 536 -5.74 -0.22 -43.03
N ASN A 537 -6.69 -1.01 -43.49
CA ASN A 537 -6.54 -2.43 -43.77
C ASN A 537 -6.11 -3.22 -42.52
N LEU A 538 -6.87 -3.04 -41.42
CA LEU A 538 -6.66 -3.75 -40.15
C LEU A 538 -6.59 -5.27 -40.36
N LYS A 539 -5.73 -5.94 -39.59
CA LYS A 539 -5.51 -7.38 -39.68
C LYS A 539 -6.60 -8.15 -38.95
N ASN A 540 -6.99 -9.32 -39.51
CA ASN A 540 -7.77 -10.33 -38.78
C ASN A 540 -6.84 -11.19 -37.90
N GLY A 541 -7.43 -12.20 -37.20
CA GLY A 541 -6.68 -13.13 -36.35
C GLY A 541 -5.69 -14.02 -37.10
N TYR A 542 -5.76 -14.11 -38.43
CA TYR A 542 -4.77 -14.78 -39.29
C TYR A 542 -3.63 -13.86 -39.74
N GLY A 543 -3.68 -12.55 -39.42
CA GLY A 543 -2.74 -11.56 -39.89
C GLY A 543 -3.04 -11.02 -41.30
N GLU A 544 -4.19 -11.37 -41.86
CA GLU A 544 -4.63 -10.93 -43.19
C GLU A 544 -5.35 -9.58 -43.10
N GLY A 545 -5.16 -8.75 -44.11
CA GLY A 545 -5.83 -7.45 -44.18
C GLY A 545 -7.33 -7.61 -44.47
N THR A 546 -8.17 -7.00 -43.66
CA THR A 546 -9.64 -7.07 -43.75
C THR A 546 -10.28 -5.99 -44.61
N GLY A 547 -9.53 -4.96 -45.02
CA GLY A 547 -10.08 -3.76 -45.61
C GLY A 547 -10.72 -2.81 -44.59
N ALA A 548 -10.86 -3.18 -43.35
CA ALA A 548 -11.34 -2.31 -42.30
C ALA A 548 -10.30 -1.22 -41.94
N SER A 549 -10.80 -0.08 -41.51
CA SER A 549 -9.95 1.04 -41.07
C SER A 549 -10.49 1.66 -39.80
N VAL A 550 -9.61 2.23 -39.01
CA VAL A 550 -9.98 2.92 -37.76
C VAL A 550 -9.62 4.38 -37.82
N THR A 551 -10.53 5.23 -37.36
CA THR A 551 -10.33 6.66 -37.14
C THR A 551 -10.76 7.08 -35.76
N PHE A 552 -10.09 8.08 -35.17
CA PHE A 552 -10.41 8.64 -33.87
C PHE A 552 -9.96 10.10 -33.80
N ALA A 553 -10.64 10.88 -32.95
CA ALA A 553 -10.47 12.34 -32.89
C ALA A 553 -9.58 12.81 -31.72
N VAL A 554 -8.97 11.91 -30.96
CA VAL A 554 -8.18 12.23 -29.75
C VAL A 554 -6.71 12.27 -30.11
N ASN A 555 -6.03 13.35 -29.72
CA ASN A 555 -4.65 13.64 -30.06
C ASN A 555 -3.68 13.47 -28.88
N ASN A 556 -4.07 12.79 -27.81
CA ASN A 556 -3.22 12.61 -26.64
C ASN A 556 -2.93 11.13 -26.36
N PRO A 557 -1.96 10.53 -27.06
CA PRO A 557 -1.51 9.17 -26.74
C PRO A 557 -0.68 9.20 -25.48
N TRP A 558 -1.06 8.41 -24.49
CA TRP A 558 -0.35 8.29 -23.23
C TRP A 558 0.12 6.86 -23.00
N ARG A 559 1.10 6.68 -22.11
CA ARG A 559 1.62 5.39 -21.75
C ARG A 559 2.02 5.33 -20.27
N ILE A 560 1.64 4.24 -19.62
CA ILE A 560 2.00 3.97 -18.23
C ILE A 560 3.41 3.38 -18.19
N PHE A 561 4.24 3.89 -17.29
CA PHE A 561 5.55 3.31 -17.01
C PHE A 561 5.40 2.00 -16.24
N SER A 562 5.72 0.89 -16.91
CA SER A 562 5.71 -0.44 -16.30
C SER A 562 6.52 -1.40 -17.16
N PHE A 563 6.94 -2.51 -16.58
CA PHE A 563 7.60 -3.60 -17.30
C PHE A 563 6.56 -4.72 -17.52
N PRO A 564 5.97 -4.83 -18.71
CA PRO A 564 4.94 -5.81 -18.98
C PRO A 564 5.53 -7.23 -18.98
N ALA A 565 4.85 -8.17 -18.32
CA ALA A 565 5.22 -9.58 -18.28
C ALA A 565 4.60 -10.39 -19.43
N SER A 566 3.50 -9.93 -20.02
CA SER A 566 2.76 -10.59 -21.09
C SER A 566 2.34 -9.63 -22.21
N ASP A 567 1.89 -10.15 -23.33
CA ASP A 567 1.33 -9.33 -24.40
C ASP A 567 -0.01 -8.67 -24.01
N THR A 568 -0.79 -9.33 -23.15
CA THR A 568 -1.99 -8.72 -22.53
C THR A 568 -1.61 -7.51 -21.68
N ASP A 569 -0.51 -7.57 -20.92
CA ASP A 569 -0.01 -6.43 -20.16
C ASP A 569 0.50 -5.30 -21.07
N ARG A 570 1.14 -5.65 -22.19
CA ARG A 570 1.61 -4.69 -23.19
C ARG A 570 0.44 -3.91 -23.78
N MET A 571 -0.65 -4.59 -24.11
CA MET A 571 -1.89 -3.97 -24.62
C MET A 571 -2.48 -2.95 -23.64
N ARG A 572 -2.39 -3.18 -22.32
CA ARG A 572 -2.90 -2.28 -21.29
C ARG A 572 -1.99 -1.07 -21.00
N ARG A 573 -0.79 -1.04 -21.53
CA ARG A 573 0.23 -0.05 -21.21
C ARG A 573 -0.01 1.30 -21.90
N GLY A 574 -0.40 1.27 -23.17
CA GLY A 574 -0.71 2.46 -23.96
C GLY A 574 -2.20 2.75 -24.00
N TYR A 575 -2.57 4.01 -24.20
CA TYR A 575 -3.96 4.39 -24.36
C TYR A 575 -4.16 5.76 -25.05
N LEU A 576 -5.37 5.97 -25.58
CA LEU A 576 -5.89 7.28 -25.93
C LEU A 576 -6.42 7.93 -24.65
N ASP A 577 -5.82 9.03 -24.24
CA ASP A 577 -6.22 9.75 -23.02
C ASP A 577 -7.41 10.68 -23.31
N THR A 578 -8.45 10.63 -22.47
CA THR A 578 -9.58 11.56 -22.57
C THR A 578 -9.16 13.00 -22.29
N ASN A 579 -8.18 13.25 -21.44
CA ASN A 579 -7.55 14.56 -21.15
C ASN A 579 -8.52 15.75 -21.16
N GLY A 580 -9.67 15.62 -20.49
CA GLY A 580 -10.70 16.67 -20.42
C GLY A 580 -11.69 16.69 -21.57
N PHE A 581 -11.64 15.73 -22.47
CA PHE A 581 -12.74 15.47 -23.41
C PHE A 581 -13.80 14.63 -22.70
N ALA A 582 -15.04 15.06 -22.74
CA ALA A 582 -16.14 14.32 -22.11
C ALA A 582 -16.36 12.92 -22.70
N GLN A 583 -15.88 12.68 -23.91
CA GLN A 583 -16.03 11.42 -24.66
C GLN A 583 -14.91 11.26 -25.68
N VAL A 584 -14.39 10.03 -25.79
CA VAL A 584 -13.51 9.57 -26.87
C VAL A 584 -14.32 8.68 -27.80
N GLU A 585 -14.28 8.95 -29.09
CA GLU A 585 -14.91 8.12 -30.12
C GLU A 585 -13.85 7.48 -30.99
N VAL A 586 -13.95 6.17 -31.16
CA VAL A 586 -13.17 5.38 -32.10
C VAL A 586 -14.14 4.80 -33.14
N VAL A 587 -13.93 5.14 -34.41
CA VAL A 587 -14.80 4.71 -35.50
C VAL A 587 -14.07 3.71 -36.37
N VAL A 588 -14.58 2.49 -36.44
CA VAL A 588 -14.09 1.46 -37.36
C VAL A 588 -15.01 1.39 -38.59
N ASN A 589 -14.44 1.63 -39.74
CA ASN A 589 -15.14 1.58 -41.02
C ASN A 589 -14.82 0.28 -41.74
N ASN A 590 -15.75 -0.13 -42.62
CA ASN A 590 -15.68 -1.36 -43.42
C ASN A 590 -15.47 -2.61 -42.55
N VAL A 591 -16.20 -2.71 -41.44
CA VAL A 591 -16.25 -3.94 -40.65
C VAL A 591 -16.82 -5.06 -41.54
N PRO A 592 -16.08 -6.18 -41.74
CA PRO A 592 -16.51 -7.22 -42.68
C PRO A 592 -17.61 -8.14 -42.13
N TYR A 593 -17.89 -8.04 -40.84
CA TYR A 593 -18.84 -8.91 -40.15
C TYR A 593 -20.25 -8.33 -40.13
N LYS A 594 -21.25 -9.16 -40.34
CA LYS A 594 -22.68 -8.74 -40.31
C LYS A 594 -23.12 -8.44 -38.87
N ARG A 595 -22.72 -9.32 -37.96
CA ARG A 595 -22.98 -9.24 -36.52
C ARG A 595 -21.72 -9.60 -35.77
N TYR A 596 -21.42 -8.83 -34.72
CA TYR A 596 -20.15 -8.97 -34.00
C TYR A 596 -20.26 -8.52 -32.56
N THR A 597 -19.37 -9.06 -31.75
CA THR A 597 -19.12 -8.62 -30.39
C THR A 597 -17.96 -7.62 -30.37
N VAL A 598 -18.12 -6.52 -29.65
CA VAL A 598 -17.07 -5.55 -29.40
C VAL A 598 -16.54 -5.74 -27.98
N VAL A 599 -15.25 -6.03 -27.87
CA VAL A 599 -14.53 -6.06 -26.58
C VAL A 599 -13.72 -4.79 -26.48
N VAL A 600 -13.94 -4.00 -25.45
CA VAL A 600 -13.26 -2.71 -25.25
C VAL A 600 -12.38 -2.77 -24.01
N TYR A 601 -11.10 -2.42 -24.15
CA TYR A 601 -10.14 -2.37 -23.08
C TYR A 601 -9.91 -0.92 -22.66
N PHE A 602 -9.93 -0.68 -21.35
CA PHE A 602 -9.79 0.66 -20.78
C PHE A 602 -8.97 0.62 -19.49
N GLY A 603 -8.40 1.77 -19.15
CA GLY A 603 -7.57 1.93 -17.94
C GLY A 603 -7.28 3.39 -17.69
N ALA A 604 -6.34 3.66 -16.81
CA ALA A 604 -5.79 4.98 -16.54
C ALA A 604 -4.52 4.85 -15.68
N ASP A 605 -3.80 5.93 -15.49
CA ASP A 605 -2.68 6.05 -14.54
C ASP A 605 -3.14 6.20 -13.07
N GLY A 606 -4.45 6.16 -12.80
CA GLY A 606 -5.05 6.22 -11.47
C GLY A 606 -6.26 5.31 -11.32
N ALA A 607 -6.51 4.83 -10.08
CA ALA A 607 -7.65 3.98 -9.73
C ALA A 607 -8.95 4.76 -9.53
N ASP A 608 -10.06 4.00 -9.53
CA ASP A 608 -11.40 4.44 -9.13
C ASP A 608 -12.00 5.58 -9.99
N ARG A 609 -11.42 5.87 -11.14
CA ARG A 609 -12.00 6.85 -12.08
C ARG A 609 -13.21 6.24 -12.76
N LEU A 610 -14.36 6.91 -12.64
CA LEU A 610 -15.62 6.44 -13.17
C LEU A 610 -15.74 6.77 -14.67
N GLY A 611 -16.14 5.78 -15.45
CA GLY A 611 -16.43 5.92 -16.87
C GLY A 611 -17.52 4.98 -17.33
N SER A 612 -17.92 5.13 -18.60
CA SER A 612 -18.79 4.19 -19.29
C SER A 612 -18.34 3.98 -20.74
N VAL A 613 -18.69 2.84 -21.31
CA VAL A 613 -18.38 2.48 -22.68
C VAL A 613 -19.62 1.89 -23.36
N PHE A 614 -19.77 2.17 -24.66
CA PHE A 614 -20.85 1.65 -25.49
C PHE A 614 -20.43 1.60 -26.99
N ALA A 615 -21.13 0.84 -27.81
CA ALA A 615 -20.86 0.73 -29.23
C ALA A 615 -22.17 0.87 -30.04
N ASN A 616 -22.17 1.64 -31.13
CA ASN A 616 -23.32 1.85 -32.04
C ASN A 616 -24.65 2.12 -31.29
N GLY A 617 -24.60 2.86 -30.17
CA GLY A 617 -25.79 3.20 -29.39
C GLY A 617 -26.33 2.07 -28.51
N SER A 618 -25.54 1.02 -28.27
CA SER A 618 -25.85 0.01 -27.26
C SER A 618 -26.01 0.63 -25.86
N PRO A 619 -26.61 -0.06 -24.90
CA PRO A 619 -26.61 0.37 -23.49
C PRO A 619 -25.19 0.63 -22.97
N GLU A 620 -25.03 1.67 -22.16
CA GLU A 620 -23.74 1.98 -21.52
C GLU A 620 -23.37 0.90 -20.49
N VAL A 621 -22.11 0.48 -20.52
CA VAL A 621 -21.49 -0.36 -19.49
C VAL A 621 -20.59 0.51 -18.63
N PHE A 622 -20.90 0.62 -17.35
CA PHE A 622 -20.17 1.46 -16.41
C PHE A 622 -19.02 0.70 -15.74
N PHE A 623 -17.92 1.41 -15.48
CA PHE A 623 -16.74 0.86 -14.85
C PHE A 623 -16.03 1.89 -13.96
N ARG A 624 -15.16 1.41 -13.08
CA ARG A 624 -14.11 2.20 -12.44
C ARG A 624 -12.77 1.68 -12.89
N THR A 625 -11.82 2.60 -13.13
CA THR A 625 -10.48 2.18 -13.54
C THR A 625 -9.79 1.40 -12.42
N ASP A 626 -9.07 0.37 -12.84
CA ASP A 626 -8.14 -0.36 -12.00
C ASP A 626 -6.79 0.37 -12.06
N ALA A 627 -6.24 0.80 -10.90
CA ALA A 627 -4.93 1.42 -10.90
C ALA A 627 -3.91 0.42 -11.41
N LEU A 628 -3.13 0.85 -12.38
CA LEU A 628 -1.93 0.15 -12.77
C LEU A 628 -0.77 0.73 -11.95
N PRO A 629 -0.42 0.20 -10.77
CA PRO A 629 0.80 0.61 -10.08
C PRO A 629 1.97 0.25 -10.97
N GLY A 630 2.98 1.08 -11.02
CA GLY A 630 4.07 1.15 -12.01
C GLY A 630 4.74 -0.16 -12.46
N SER A 631 4.50 -1.29 -11.84
CA SER A 631 5.08 -2.59 -12.17
C SER A 631 4.11 -3.77 -12.08
N ILE A 632 2.86 -3.58 -11.64
CA ILE A 632 1.90 -4.69 -11.47
C ILE A 632 0.69 -4.47 -12.37
N PHE A 633 0.44 -5.43 -13.26
CA PHE A 633 -0.80 -5.51 -14.01
C PHE A 633 -1.75 -6.48 -13.29
N ASN A 634 -2.89 -5.97 -12.85
CA ASN A 634 -3.93 -6.80 -12.27
C ASN A 634 -4.56 -7.70 -13.34
N PRO A 635 -5.10 -8.87 -12.99
CA PRO A 635 -5.89 -9.68 -13.90
C PRO A 635 -6.99 -8.86 -14.58
N LEU A 636 -7.30 -9.17 -15.84
CA LEU A 636 -8.37 -8.50 -16.56
C LEU A 636 -9.72 -8.81 -15.91
N VAL A 637 -10.49 -7.79 -15.57
CA VAL A 637 -11.82 -7.88 -14.93
C VAL A 637 -12.85 -7.27 -15.85
N GLN A 638 -13.93 -8.03 -16.12
CA GLN A 638 -15.03 -7.55 -16.96
C GLN A 638 -15.94 -6.57 -16.23
N ALA A 639 -16.24 -5.46 -16.85
CA ALA A 639 -17.29 -4.55 -16.42
C ALA A 639 -18.66 -5.11 -16.83
N THR A 640 -19.60 -5.12 -15.90
CA THR A 640 -20.98 -5.59 -16.11
C THR A 640 -22.04 -4.64 -15.54
N ALA A 641 -21.62 -3.52 -14.95
CA ALA A 641 -22.52 -2.56 -14.34
C ALA A 641 -23.32 -1.78 -15.40
N THR A 642 -24.62 -1.67 -15.19
CA THR A 642 -25.54 -0.91 -16.07
C THR A 642 -25.83 0.50 -15.55
N ASP A 643 -25.25 0.88 -14.42
CA ASP A 643 -25.34 2.21 -13.85
C ASP A 643 -24.05 2.61 -13.10
N ALA A 644 -23.84 3.91 -12.92
CA ALA A 644 -22.64 4.46 -12.29
C ALA A 644 -22.46 4.11 -10.81
N ALA A 645 -23.56 3.84 -10.09
CA ALA A 645 -23.51 3.56 -8.66
C ALA A 645 -23.02 2.14 -8.36
N THR A 646 -23.29 1.20 -9.27
CA THR A 646 -22.90 -0.20 -9.18
C THR A 646 -21.56 -0.51 -9.87
N ALA A 647 -20.92 0.50 -10.49
CA ALA A 647 -19.65 0.36 -11.19
C ALA A 647 -18.52 -0.07 -10.24
N VAL A 648 -17.84 -1.17 -10.59
CA VAL A 648 -16.70 -1.72 -9.87
C VAL A 648 -15.41 -1.56 -10.69
N ARG A 649 -14.25 -1.77 -10.06
CA ARG A 649 -12.96 -1.76 -10.75
C ARG A 649 -12.93 -2.85 -11.81
N SER A 650 -12.65 -2.44 -13.04
CA SER A 650 -12.67 -3.29 -14.22
C SER A 650 -11.68 -2.79 -15.25
N SER A 651 -11.36 -3.63 -16.23
CA SER A 651 -10.36 -3.35 -17.25
C SER A 651 -10.85 -3.59 -18.68
N TYR A 652 -11.99 -4.23 -18.84
CA TYR A 652 -12.63 -4.41 -20.16
C TYR A 652 -14.15 -4.55 -20.05
N ALA A 653 -14.84 -4.30 -21.18
CA ALA A 653 -16.27 -4.56 -21.33
C ALA A 653 -16.53 -5.35 -22.61
N VAL A 654 -17.64 -6.11 -22.63
CA VAL A 654 -18.11 -6.91 -23.76
C VAL A 654 -19.47 -6.40 -24.18
N ILE A 655 -19.61 -6.05 -25.45
CA ILE A 655 -20.83 -5.53 -26.07
C ILE A 655 -21.18 -6.44 -27.26
N SER A 656 -22.12 -7.34 -27.08
CA SER A 656 -22.49 -8.32 -28.10
C SER A 656 -23.66 -7.83 -28.97
N GLY A 657 -23.86 -8.49 -30.13
CA GLY A 657 -24.96 -8.22 -31.03
C GLY A 657 -24.87 -6.93 -31.81
N VAL A 658 -23.69 -6.34 -31.90
CA VAL A 658 -23.46 -5.11 -32.70
C VAL A 658 -23.54 -5.45 -34.18
N THR A 659 -24.15 -4.56 -34.96
CA THR A 659 -24.33 -4.73 -36.42
C THR A 659 -23.91 -3.47 -37.16
N GLY A 660 -23.66 -3.60 -38.50
CA GLY A 660 -23.31 -2.51 -39.39
C GLY A 660 -21.86 -2.53 -39.82
N SER A 661 -21.59 -2.06 -41.02
CA SER A 661 -20.24 -1.95 -41.58
C SER A 661 -19.42 -0.79 -40.99
N THR A 662 -20.02 0.01 -40.14
CA THR A 662 -19.33 1.02 -39.31
C THR A 662 -19.64 0.75 -37.87
N CYS A 663 -18.60 0.68 -37.04
CA CYS A 663 -18.68 0.52 -35.58
C CYS A 663 -18.11 1.77 -34.91
N THR A 664 -18.95 2.52 -34.21
CA THR A 664 -18.52 3.62 -33.34
C THR A 664 -18.46 3.16 -31.90
N ILE A 665 -17.27 3.11 -31.35
CA ILE A 665 -17.00 2.75 -29.95
C ILE A 665 -16.76 4.05 -29.18
N SER A 666 -17.56 4.28 -28.15
CA SER A 666 -17.49 5.50 -27.34
C SER A 666 -17.09 5.17 -25.92
N LEU A 667 -16.07 5.86 -25.41
CA LEU A 667 -15.66 5.85 -24.00
C LEU A 667 -15.96 7.23 -23.42
N LYS A 668 -16.83 7.28 -22.44
CA LYS A 668 -17.35 8.49 -21.83
C LYS A 668 -16.75 8.69 -20.45
N GLU A 669 -16.26 9.88 -20.20
CA GLU A 669 -15.69 10.27 -18.93
C GLU A 669 -16.80 10.77 -17.97
N ASN A 670 -16.80 10.19 -16.75
CA ASN A 670 -17.60 10.65 -15.61
C ASN A 670 -16.70 11.04 -14.41
N GLY A 671 -15.42 11.34 -14.68
CA GLY A 671 -14.35 11.72 -13.76
C GLY A 671 -13.08 12.03 -14.54
N PRO A 672 -11.98 12.49 -13.94
CA PRO A 672 -10.80 12.96 -14.69
C PRO A 672 -10.01 11.82 -15.33
N ASN A 673 -9.55 12.04 -16.55
CA ASN A 673 -8.55 11.27 -17.31
C ASN A 673 -8.78 9.76 -17.37
N LEU A 674 -9.56 9.30 -18.34
CA LEU A 674 -9.71 7.89 -18.69
C LEU A 674 -8.83 7.55 -19.91
N GLY A 675 -8.45 6.27 -20.02
CA GLY A 675 -7.66 5.74 -21.10
C GLY A 675 -8.40 4.67 -21.89
N PHE A 676 -8.44 4.80 -23.20
CA PHE A 676 -8.90 3.77 -24.14
C PHE A 676 -7.68 2.99 -24.64
N ASN A 677 -7.46 1.76 -24.13
CA ASN A 677 -6.26 0.97 -24.41
C ASN A 677 -6.32 0.25 -25.77
N GLY A 678 -7.48 -0.27 -26.13
CA GLY A 678 -7.67 -1.01 -27.36
C GLY A 678 -9.04 -1.64 -27.44
N PHE A 679 -9.30 -2.34 -28.55
CA PHE A 679 -10.57 -3.03 -28.75
C PHE A 679 -10.41 -4.25 -29.66
N GLN A 680 -11.42 -5.11 -29.63
CA GLN A 680 -11.57 -6.20 -30.57
C GLN A 680 -12.98 -6.13 -31.17
N ILE A 681 -13.10 -6.45 -32.45
CA ILE A 681 -14.37 -6.71 -33.15
C ILE A 681 -14.34 -8.15 -33.59
N ILE A 682 -15.17 -8.98 -33.00
CA ILE A 682 -15.15 -10.43 -33.15
C ILE A 682 -16.43 -10.87 -33.82
N SER A 683 -16.32 -11.56 -34.94
CA SER A 683 -17.48 -12.14 -35.64
C SER A 683 -18.27 -13.03 -34.69
N GLU A 684 -19.55 -12.83 -34.59
CA GLU A 684 -20.43 -13.76 -33.85
C GLU A 684 -20.79 -15.03 -34.70
N GLY A 685 -20.24 -15.12 -35.88
CA GLY A 685 -20.61 -16.13 -36.85
C GLY A 685 -22.06 -15.97 -37.30
N SER A 686 -22.52 -16.83 -38.15
CA SER A 686 -23.98 -17.02 -38.33
C SER A 686 -24.50 -17.83 -37.15
N ASN A 687 -25.66 -17.48 -36.57
CA ASN A 687 -26.41 -18.33 -35.64
C ASN A 687 -26.91 -19.61 -36.34
N CYS A 688 -26.23 -20.02 -37.37
CA CYS A 688 -26.60 -21.04 -38.34
C CYS A 688 -25.48 -22.08 -38.38
N PRO A 689 -25.45 -23.06 -37.47
CA PRO A 689 -24.43 -24.11 -37.46
C PRO A 689 -24.25 -24.82 -38.79
N ALA A 690 -25.27 -24.74 -39.64
CA ALA A 690 -25.31 -25.33 -40.96
C ALA A 690 -24.69 -24.46 -42.07
N ASP A 691 -24.36 -23.20 -41.82
CA ASP A 691 -23.60 -22.28 -42.68
C ASP A 691 -22.10 -22.54 -42.47
N LEU A 692 -21.59 -23.55 -43.14
CA LEU A 692 -20.25 -24.07 -42.91
C LEU A 692 -19.15 -23.22 -43.62
N ASP A 693 -19.54 -22.45 -44.64
CA ASP A 693 -18.60 -21.51 -45.30
C ASP A 693 -18.71 -20.08 -44.80
N GLY A 694 -19.66 -19.78 -43.89
CA GLY A 694 -19.80 -18.48 -43.22
C GLY A 694 -20.34 -17.36 -44.10
N ASP A 695 -20.96 -17.67 -45.28
CA ASP A 695 -21.48 -16.68 -46.21
C ASP A 695 -22.83 -16.08 -45.78
N GLY A 696 -23.43 -16.61 -44.70
CA GLY A 696 -24.71 -16.18 -44.13
C GLY A 696 -25.92 -16.85 -44.77
N SER A 697 -25.72 -17.92 -45.50
CA SER A 697 -26.81 -18.69 -46.13
C SER A 697 -26.44 -20.14 -46.21
N VAL A 698 -27.31 -21.03 -45.72
CA VAL A 698 -27.13 -22.47 -45.90
C VAL A 698 -27.53 -22.83 -47.33
N ASN A 699 -26.59 -23.31 -48.11
CA ASN A 699 -26.76 -23.54 -49.53
C ASN A 699 -25.92 -24.74 -50.04
N ALA A 700 -25.71 -24.86 -51.36
CA ALA A 700 -24.98 -25.98 -51.95
C ALA A 700 -23.47 -25.99 -51.60
N ALA A 701 -22.88 -24.83 -51.22
CA ALA A 701 -21.49 -24.75 -50.81
C ALA A 701 -21.29 -25.41 -49.44
N ASP A 702 -22.22 -25.16 -48.49
CA ASP A 702 -22.23 -25.76 -47.15
C ASP A 702 -22.48 -27.27 -47.22
N LEU A 703 -23.38 -27.68 -48.06
CA LEU A 703 -23.59 -29.10 -48.31
C LEU A 703 -22.32 -29.76 -48.84
N SER A 704 -21.60 -29.12 -49.73
CA SER A 704 -20.31 -29.63 -50.23
C SER A 704 -19.25 -29.69 -49.11
N ALA A 705 -19.20 -28.69 -48.24
CA ALA A 705 -18.29 -28.67 -47.09
C ALA A 705 -18.61 -29.81 -46.11
N LEU A 706 -19.89 -30.01 -45.80
CA LEU A 706 -20.35 -31.09 -44.93
C LEU A 706 -19.99 -32.47 -45.49
N LEU A 707 -20.28 -32.68 -46.79
CA LEU A 707 -19.99 -33.96 -47.44
C LEU A 707 -18.45 -34.20 -47.55
N GLY A 708 -17.67 -33.16 -47.71
CA GLY A 708 -16.20 -33.20 -47.70
C GLY A 708 -15.58 -33.54 -46.34
N SER A 709 -16.29 -33.31 -45.25
CA SER A 709 -15.89 -33.59 -43.88
C SER A 709 -16.52 -34.82 -43.25
N TRP A 710 -17.19 -35.65 -44.04
CA TRP A 710 -17.95 -36.83 -43.57
C TRP A 710 -17.12 -37.81 -42.74
N GLY A 711 -17.58 -38.11 -41.53
CA GLY A 711 -16.87 -38.94 -40.55
C GLY A 711 -15.80 -38.22 -39.73
N GLY A 712 -15.60 -36.93 -39.97
CA GLY A 712 -14.69 -36.04 -39.20
C GLY A 712 -15.48 -35.00 -38.40
N PRO A 713 -14.81 -34.12 -37.64
CA PRO A 713 -15.48 -33.12 -36.82
C PRO A 713 -15.81 -31.81 -37.55
N ALA A 714 -15.35 -31.59 -38.77
CA ALA A 714 -15.39 -30.25 -39.43
C ALA A 714 -16.79 -29.87 -39.98
N GLY A 715 -17.70 -30.79 -40.12
CA GLY A 715 -19.08 -30.54 -40.57
C GLY A 715 -20.11 -30.98 -39.53
N ASP A 716 -19.77 -31.02 -38.27
CA ASP A 716 -20.60 -31.37 -37.13
C ASP A 716 -21.54 -30.20 -36.83
N VAL A 717 -22.76 -30.28 -37.37
CA VAL A 717 -23.80 -29.25 -37.28
C VAL A 717 -24.62 -29.40 -36.00
N ASP A 718 -24.76 -30.63 -35.50
CA ASP A 718 -25.58 -30.96 -34.33
C ASP A 718 -24.76 -31.00 -33.03
N GLY A 719 -23.40 -30.92 -33.10
CA GLY A 719 -22.51 -30.84 -31.96
C GLY A 719 -22.19 -32.19 -31.31
N ASP A 720 -22.41 -33.33 -32.00
CA ASP A 720 -22.14 -34.68 -31.46
C ASP A 720 -20.66 -35.12 -31.60
N GLY A 721 -19.83 -34.30 -32.28
CA GLY A 721 -18.41 -34.51 -32.51
C GLY A 721 -18.08 -35.24 -33.82
N THR A 722 -19.06 -35.60 -34.67
CA THR A 722 -18.84 -36.38 -35.88
C THR A 722 -19.79 -35.99 -36.99
N THR A 723 -19.26 -35.55 -38.13
CA THR A 723 -20.11 -35.26 -39.31
C THR A 723 -20.80 -36.54 -39.83
N SER A 724 -22.09 -36.58 -39.77
CA SER A 724 -22.91 -37.76 -40.04
C SER A 724 -24.22 -37.47 -40.77
N ALA A 725 -25.14 -38.43 -40.81
CA ALA A 725 -26.45 -38.22 -41.41
C ALA A 725 -27.38 -37.29 -40.60
N SER A 726 -27.12 -37.14 -39.28
CA SER A 726 -27.84 -36.18 -38.45
C SER A 726 -27.50 -34.74 -38.84
N ASP A 727 -26.21 -34.47 -39.11
CA ASP A 727 -25.71 -33.17 -39.52
C ASP A 727 -26.26 -32.79 -40.90
N LEU A 728 -26.29 -33.75 -41.83
CA LEU A 728 -26.90 -33.53 -43.13
C LEU A 728 -28.39 -33.18 -42.98
N SER A 729 -29.10 -33.83 -42.08
CA SER A 729 -30.53 -33.52 -41.79
C SER A 729 -30.66 -32.14 -41.18
N ALA A 730 -29.78 -31.74 -40.26
CA ALA A 730 -29.74 -30.40 -39.62
C ALA A 730 -29.45 -29.32 -40.66
N LEU A 731 -28.46 -29.53 -41.54
CA LEU A 731 -28.12 -28.63 -42.63
C LEU A 731 -29.28 -28.44 -43.61
N LEU A 732 -29.91 -29.54 -44.07
CA LEU A 732 -31.05 -29.46 -44.98
C LEU A 732 -32.28 -28.80 -44.32
N GLY A 733 -32.44 -28.94 -43.01
CA GLY A 733 -33.49 -28.28 -42.23
C GLY A 733 -33.28 -26.77 -42.07
N ALA A 734 -32.04 -26.31 -42.16
CA ALA A 734 -31.63 -24.91 -42.06
C ALA A 734 -31.44 -24.21 -43.42
N TRP A 735 -31.82 -24.85 -44.54
CA TRP A 735 -31.58 -24.36 -45.89
C TRP A 735 -32.19 -23.00 -46.14
N GLY A 736 -31.35 -22.01 -46.55
CA GLY A 736 -31.76 -20.63 -46.84
C GLY A 736 -30.86 -19.61 -46.16
N VAL A 737 -31.34 -18.38 -46.07
CA VAL A 737 -30.61 -17.30 -45.39
C VAL A 737 -30.61 -17.53 -43.88
N CYS A 738 -29.46 -17.45 -43.28
CA CYS A 738 -29.31 -17.54 -41.81
C CYS A 738 -29.93 -16.29 -41.14
N GLU A 739 -30.89 -16.48 -40.21
CA GLU A 739 -31.53 -15.38 -39.46
C GLU A 739 -30.72 -14.94 -38.25
#